data_3a891e3739fca5bccfbaa34c6a1ab986
#
_entry.id   3a891e3739fca5bccfbaa34c6a1ab986
#
_cell.length_a   1.000
_cell.length_b   1.000
_cell.length_c   1.000
_cell.angle_alpha   90.00
_cell.angle_beta   90.00
_cell.angle_gamma   90.00
#
_symmetry.space_group_name_H-M   'P 1'
#
loop_
_entity.id
_entity.type
_entity.pdbx_description
1 polymer ?
#
loop_
_entity_poly.entity_id
_entity_poly.type
_entity_poly.pdbx_seq_one_letter_code
_entity_poly.pdbx_strand_id
1 'polypeptide(L)'
;MRRGLLVIVAAAFVLPLTGASANPPASSRGPLVEVVALLDGAPLTRRPHDRTQIEREQSAVAGRIRALVPEAKIRWRYQVVLNGLAVVAPRDATRLIASLPGVREVQASVPYRRTLFKSPRVIGAPQVWGPTLATAGQGIKVAVIDDGVDQTHPFFSPAGFTMPAGFPKGQRAYTTAKVIVARAFPPPGASWPYAKAPFDPKESEHGTHVAGIVAGDHDTTALGAKVSGIAPRAYIGNYRIGTISTPGSGLDGNSPEIAAAIEQAVKDGMDVINFSYGEPEITPSRDIVVKALNAAAAAGVVSVVAAGNDFDAVGSGSVGSPSTATGAISVAAASKTGVIAYFSSGGPTPLSLLLKPDVAAPGVNILSSVPRNEGLWGYLDGTSMAAPHVAGAAAVLLQRHPKWTPAQVRSALVSTGTAVTSRGREVPPTREGGGMIWMPAADQPLLFGRPTSLSFGLLSRGRTAALRLSLADAGGGAGAWKVSLRQLVRARGVSLRVPASVTVPGRLTLRAVVSKRARPNEATGFVVLTRGSATRRFPYWLRVASTRLATEGHTLLLRPGVYRGNTRGRPARVSAYRYPSAPGGLGVTQRLPGPEQVFRFRIRGRIANAGAVVLSGSVSPRLVQAGSEDRLAGYTALPIRLNTYQPSFFGLVPAVGVFRPAPGLYDLVFDTRSRRAAGPFRFRFWVNDVTPPSVRLVTRSVRPGGKLVLRVTDRGSGVDWSALLATVDGSPRRVVYFPGANRAEVQVGALGRGRHTLVFTASDVQETKNNENGAATLPNTRRISATFRIR
;
A
#
# COMPACT_ATOMS: atom_id res chain seq x y z
N MET A 1 -0.59 53.31 -20.34
CA MET A 1 0.43 54.37 -20.15
C MET A 1 1.56 53.86 -19.27
N ARG A 2 2.75 54.05 -19.78
CA ARG A 2 4.11 53.94 -19.18
C ARG A 2 4.61 52.54 -18.82
N ARG A 3 5.38 51.99 -19.75
CA ARG A 3 6.42 51.00 -19.63
C ARG A 3 7.64 51.63 -18.91
N GLY A 4 8.22 50.97 -17.96
CA GLY A 4 9.51 51.25 -17.35
C GLY A 4 10.53 50.19 -17.73
N LEU A 5 11.42 50.54 -18.65
CA LEU A 5 12.55 49.71 -19.07
C LEU A 5 13.69 49.98 -18.07
N LEU A 6 14.23 48.93 -17.46
CA LEU A 6 15.46 49.06 -16.64
C LEU A 6 16.63 48.55 -17.45
N VAL A 7 17.50 49.48 -17.82
CA VAL A 7 18.80 49.28 -18.51
C VAL A 7 19.83 48.95 -17.41
N ILE A 8 20.48 47.79 -17.50
CA ILE A 8 21.67 47.46 -16.71
C ILE A 8 22.91 47.87 -17.50
N VAL A 9 23.60 48.87 -17.00
CA VAL A 9 24.91 49.30 -17.45
C VAL A 9 25.99 48.42 -16.81
N ALA A 10 26.75 47.70 -17.60
CA ALA A 10 27.94 46.98 -17.17
C ALA A 10 29.12 47.95 -17.10
N ALA A 11 29.59 48.24 -15.91
CA ALA A 11 30.87 48.92 -15.71
C ALA A 11 31.96 47.89 -15.43
N ALA A 12 32.90 47.75 -16.38
CA ALA A 12 34.12 46.97 -16.16
C ALA A 12 35.09 47.81 -15.30
N PHE A 13 35.36 47.32 -14.08
CA PHE A 13 36.47 47.82 -13.26
C PHE A 13 37.66 46.85 -13.37
N VAL A 14 38.71 47.33 -13.98
CA VAL A 14 40.06 46.74 -13.90
C VAL A 14 40.69 47.22 -12.61
N LEU A 15 40.99 46.28 -11.70
CA LEU A 15 41.80 46.53 -10.51
C LEU A 15 43.11 45.78 -10.60
N PRO A 16 44.22 46.36 -10.11
CA PRO A 16 45.54 45.78 -10.25
C PRO A 16 45.77 44.62 -9.27
N LEU A 17 46.52 43.63 -9.73
CA LEU A 17 47.08 42.54 -8.93
C LEU A 17 48.05 43.10 -7.87
N THR A 18 47.57 43.26 -6.66
CA THR A 18 48.44 43.35 -5.48
C THR A 18 48.35 42.05 -4.74
N GLY A 19 49.50 41.39 -4.55
CA GLY A 19 49.58 40.13 -3.83
C GLY A 19 49.04 40.24 -2.41
N ALA A 20 47.93 39.58 -2.16
CA ALA A 20 47.40 39.37 -0.81
C ALA A 20 48.10 38.15 -0.22
N SER A 21 48.95 38.37 0.78
CA SER A 21 49.39 37.34 1.69
C SER A 21 48.17 36.67 2.31
N ALA A 22 48.01 35.36 2.13
CA ALA A 22 46.97 34.56 2.76
C ALA A 22 47.15 34.61 4.28
N ASN A 23 46.25 35.33 4.96
CA ASN A 23 46.12 35.18 6.41
C ASN A 23 45.75 33.72 6.71
N PRO A 24 46.39 33.09 7.75
CA PRO A 24 46.02 31.76 8.16
C PRO A 24 44.53 31.76 8.54
N PRO A 25 43.78 30.70 8.22
CA PRO A 25 42.34 30.60 8.53
C PRO A 25 42.10 30.76 10.03
N ALA A 26 41.24 31.73 10.37
CA ALA A 26 40.81 31.92 11.76
C ALA A 26 40.32 30.61 12.35
N SER A 27 40.89 30.16 13.49
CA SER A 27 40.42 28.97 14.19
C SER A 27 38.93 29.08 14.49
N SER A 28 38.10 28.21 13.92
CA SER A 28 36.68 28.15 14.18
C SER A 28 36.42 27.74 15.63
N ARG A 29 35.80 28.63 16.44
CA ARG A 29 35.61 28.46 17.88
C ARG A 29 34.27 27.84 18.28
N GLY A 30 33.55 27.14 17.39
CA GLY A 30 32.25 26.51 17.66
C GLY A 30 32.36 25.11 18.29
N PRO A 31 31.30 24.61 18.97
CA PRO A 31 31.27 23.24 19.45
C PRO A 31 31.40 22.26 18.26
N LEU A 32 32.15 21.16 18.49
CA LEU A 32 32.30 20.11 17.47
C LEU A 32 30.96 19.43 17.20
N VAL A 33 30.64 19.27 15.93
CA VAL A 33 29.49 18.51 15.44
C VAL A 33 29.96 17.48 14.40
N GLU A 34 29.23 16.39 14.29
CA GLU A 34 29.44 15.43 13.21
C GLU A 34 28.41 15.69 12.10
N VAL A 35 28.90 15.70 10.86
CA VAL A 35 28.09 15.85 9.67
C VAL A 35 28.50 14.83 8.61
N VAL A 36 27.59 14.53 7.69
CA VAL A 36 27.89 13.72 6.51
C VAL A 36 27.90 14.60 5.29
N ALA A 37 29.05 14.76 4.67
CA ALA A 37 29.20 15.42 3.36
C ALA A 37 28.98 14.38 2.26
N LEU A 38 27.85 14.50 1.54
CA LEU A 38 27.54 13.69 0.37
C LEU A 38 28.21 14.33 -0.86
N LEU A 39 28.86 13.50 -1.68
CA LEU A 39 29.61 13.96 -2.85
C LEU A 39 28.76 13.89 -4.13
N ASP A 40 29.16 14.63 -5.15
CA ASP A 40 28.46 14.70 -6.45
C ASP A 40 28.44 13.36 -7.16
N GLY A 41 29.50 12.58 -7.05
CA GLY A 41 29.65 11.27 -7.69
C GLY A 41 28.67 10.21 -7.13
N ALA A 42 28.20 9.32 -7.99
CA ALA A 42 27.34 8.21 -7.56
C ALA A 42 28.12 7.13 -6.81
N PRO A 43 27.49 6.37 -5.87
CA PRO A 43 28.12 5.27 -5.15
C PRO A 43 28.32 4.01 -6.01
N LEU A 44 29.07 3.03 -5.50
CA LEU A 44 29.36 1.77 -6.18
C LEU A 44 28.10 0.98 -6.59
N THR A 45 27.03 1.06 -5.84
CA THR A 45 25.74 0.44 -6.21
C THR A 45 25.20 0.94 -7.57
N ARG A 46 25.62 2.13 -8.00
CA ARG A 46 25.28 2.72 -9.31
C ARG A 46 26.43 2.75 -10.29
N ARG A 47 27.69 2.61 -9.82
CA ARG A 47 28.91 2.56 -10.60
C ARG A 47 29.82 1.43 -10.09
N PRO A 48 29.50 0.15 -10.33
CA PRO A 48 30.15 -1.00 -9.67
C PRO A 48 31.66 -1.11 -9.89
N HIS A 49 32.17 -0.55 -11.00
CA HIS A 49 33.59 -0.66 -11.38
C HIS A 49 34.44 0.59 -11.05
N ASP A 50 33.81 1.64 -10.45
CA ASP A 50 34.46 2.94 -10.29
C ASP A 50 35.07 3.18 -8.89
N ARG A 51 35.44 2.12 -8.16
CA ARG A 51 35.98 2.24 -6.79
C ARG A 51 37.16 3.23 -6.72
N THR A 52 38.13 3.11 -7.59
CA THR A 52 39.30 3.98 -7.64
C THR A 52 38.94 5.43 -7.89
N GLN A 53 37.93 5.69 -8.72
CA GLN A 53 37.45 7.04 -9.00
C GLN A 53 36.75 7.64 -7.77
N ILE A 54 35.91 6.88 -7.08
CA ILE A 54 35.26 7.30 -5.82
C ILE A 54 36.29 7.62 -4.75
N GLU A 55 37.35 6.83 -4.62
CA GLU A 55 38.45 7.07 -3.68
C GLU A 55 39.22 8.36 -3.99
N ARG A 56 39.45 8.68 -5.27
CA ARG A 56 40.07 9.94 -5.69
C ARG A 56 39.16 11.12 -5.36
N GLU A 57 37.87 11.05 -5.70
CA GLU A 57 36.87 12.08 -5.38
C GLU A 57 36.84 12.36 -3.86
N GLN A 58 36.75 11.32 -3.06
CA GLN A 58 36.74 11.42 -1.60
C GLN A 58 38.06 11.96 -1.04
N SER A 59 39.18 11.58 -1.60
CA SER A 59 40.49 12.05 -1.16
C SER A 59 40.71 13.51 -1.48
N ALA A 60 40.27 13.95 -2.65
CA ALA A 60 40.32 15.35 -3.06
C ALA A 60 39.45 16.24 -2.14
N VAL A 61 38.21 15.82 -1.85
CA VAL A 61 37.33 16.55 -0.93
C VAL A 61 37.85 16.52 0.49
N ALA A 62 38.35 15.38 0.99
CA ALA A 62 38.93 15.28 2.32
C ALA A 62 40.19 16.19 2.48
N GLY A 63 41.01 16.31 1.44
CA GLY A 63 42.14 17.25 1.38
C GLY A 63 41.68 18.72 1.49
N ARG A 64 40.65 19.11 0.74
CA ARG A 64 40.04 20.46 0.82
C ARG A 64 39.46 20.75 2.19
N ILE A 65 38.74 19.78 2.79
CA ILE A 65 38.19 19.93 4.14
C ILE A 65 39.31 20.18 5.15
N ARG A 66 40.40 19.42 5.12
CA ARG A 66 41.52 19.61 6.04
C ARG A 66 42.26 20.92 5.82
N ALA A 67 42.41 21.34 4.57
CA ALA A 67 43.05 22.62 4.26
C ALA A 67 42.20 23.83 4.75
N LEU A 68 40.87 23.74 4.67
CA LEU A 68 39.94 24.78 5.08
C LEU A 68 39.65 24.79 6.58
N VAL A 69 39.60 23.60 7.18
CA VAL A 69 39.26 23.31 8.59
C VAL A 69 40.29 22.34 9.14
N PRO A 70 41.49 22.82 9.60
CA PRO A 70 42.57 21.94 10.04
C PRO A 70 42.21 20.94 11.17
N GLU A 71 41.28 21.35 12.04
CA GLU A 71 40.77 20.54 13.15
C GLU A 71 39.76 19.48 12.72
N ALA A 72 39.27 19.50 11.46
CA ALA A 72 38.31 18.54 10.97
C ALA A 72 38.88 17.12 10.90
N LYS A 73 38.13 16.16 11.41
CA LYS A 73 38.46 14.74 11.40
C LYS A 73 37.48 13.98 10.51
N ILE A 74 38.02 13.23 9.52
CA ILE A 74 37.22 12.32 8.69
C ILE A 74 37.10 11.00 9.47
N ARG A 75 35.88 10.62 9.84
CA ARG A 75 35.61 9.37 10.60
C ARG A 75 35.32 8.20 9.68
N TRP A 76 34.44 8.39 8.70
CA TRP A 76 33.98 7.34 7.80
C TRP A 76 34.04 7.79 6.35
N ARG A 77 34.31 6.84 5.45
CA ARG A 77 34.21 6.99 4.00
C ARG A 77 33.16 6.00 3.48
N TYR A 78 32.06 6.52 2.96
CA TYR A 78 30.97 5.72 2.39
C TYR A 78 31.18 5.58 0.90
N GLN A 79 31.29 4.36 0.37
CA GLN A 79 31.58 4.13 -1.04
C GLN A 79 30.51 3.28 -1.73
N VAL A 80 29.86 2.37 -0.99
CA VAL A 80 28.98 1.33 -1.56
C VAL A 80 27.57 1.86 -1.75
N VAL A 81 26.87 2.24 -0.70
CA VAL A 81 25.46 2.69 -0.72
C VAL A 81 25.34 4.21 -0.84
N LEU A 82 26.37 4.94 -0.41
CA LEU A 82 26.52 6.39 -0.54
C LEU A 82 27.91 6.68 -1.08
N ASN A 83 28.11 7.86 -1.72
CA ASN A 83 29.41 8.43 -1.92
C ASN A 83 29.51 9.66 -1.01
N GLY A 84 30.31 9.55 0.09
CA GLY A 84 30.38 10.61 1.08
C GLY A 84 31.39 10.39 2.19
N LEU A 85 31.52 11.42 3.03
CA LEU A 85 32.45 11.48 4.15
C LEU A 85 31.71 11.87 5.44
N ALA A 86 31.89 11.12 6.52
CA ALA A 86 31.50 11.61 7.85
C ALA A 86 32.63 12.47 8.42
N VAL A 87 32.32 13.68 8.79
CA VAL A 87 33.26 14.72 9.20
C VAL A 87 32.88 15.26 10.57
N VAL A 88 33.80 15.23 11.51
CA VAL A 88 33.68 15.96 12.76
C VAL A 88 34.40 17.30 12.61
N ALA A 89 33.68 18.40 12.74
CA ALA A 89 34.21 19.75 12.58
C ALA A 89 33.44 20.74 13.48
N PRO A 90 33.96 21.93 13.74
CA PRO A 90 33.21 22.99 14.39
C PRO A 90 31.89 23.31 13.65
N ARG A 91 30.84 23.63 14.40
CA ARG A 91 29.48 23.85 13.85
C ARG A 91 29.45 24.94 12.76
N ASP A 92 30.18 26.02 12.94
CA ASP A 92 30.30 27.14 12.01
C ASP A 92 31.03 26.76 10.72
N ALA A 93 31.91 25.76 10.76
CA ALA A 93 32.59 25.24 9.57
C ALA A 93 31.70 24.39 8.66
N THR A 94 30.51 23.98 9.08
CA THR A 94 29.61 23.13 8.28
C THR A 94 29.16 23.80 6.99
N ARG A 95 28.94 25.11 7.00
CA ARG A 95 28.58 25.89 5.79
C ARG A 95 29.76 25.98 4.81
N LEU A 96 30.96 26.09 5.31
CA LEU A 96 32.18 26.12 4.51
C LEU A 96 32.40 24.77 3.83
N ILE A 97 32.20 23.67 4.56
CA ILE A 97 32.27 22.30 4.01
C ILE A 97 31.20 22.09 2.92
N ALA A 98 29.98 22.62 3.13
CA ALA A 98 28.90 22.51 2.15
C ALA A 98 29.16 23.29 0.85
N SER A 99 30.02 24.31 0.89
CA SER A 99 30.38 25.14 -0.31
C SER A 99 31.58 24.57 -1.08
N LEU A 100 32.22 23.52 -0.61
CA LEU A 100 33.41 22.95 -1.28
C LEU A 100 33.04 22.27 -2.62
N PRO A 101 33.83 22.49 -3.67
CA PRO A 101 33.67 21.77 -4.93
C PRO A 101 33.69 20.25 -4.72
N GLY A 102 32.72 19.54 -5.30
CA GLY A 102 32.54 18.09 -5.17
C GLY A 102 31.69 17.67 -3.97
N VAL A 103 31.23 18.62 -3.13
CA VAL A 103 30.24 18.37 -2.08
C VAL A 103 28.86 18.77 -2.58
N ARG A 104 27.97 17.81 -2.71
CA ARG A 104 26.58 18.02 -3.15
C ARG A 104 25.70 18.54 -2.02
N GLU A 105 25.90 18.00 -0.80
CA GLU A 105 25.03 18.25 0.33
C GLU A 105 25.76 17.91 1.64
N VAL A 106 25.49 18.64 2.71
CA VAL A 106 25.94 18.32 4.05
C VAL A 106 24.74 18.07 4.94
N GLN A 107 24.65 16.87 5.50
CA GLN A 107 23.60 16.46 6.43
C GLN A 107 24.15 16.39 7.86
N ALA A 108 23.38 16.91 8.82
CA ALA A 108 23.74 16.80 10.23
C ALA A 108 23.61 15.36 10.72
N SER A 109 24.50 14.95 11.60
CA SER A 109 24.34 13.70 12.36
C SER A 109 23.11 13.80 13.27
N VAL A 110 22.16 12.89 13.06
CA VAL A 110 20.94 12.80 13.86
C VAL A 110 21.07 11.61 14.80
N PRO A 111 20.91 11.78 16.12
CA PRO A 111 20.96 10.66 17.04
C PRO A 111 19.73 9.78 16.89
N TYR A 112 19.92 8.56 16.43
CA TYR A 112 18.89 7.52 16.47
C TYR A 112 18.87 6.91 17.85
N ARG A 113 17.83 7.19 18.62
CA ARG A 113 17.63 6.59 19.93
C ARG A 113 16.83 5.31 19.78
N ARG A 114 17.17 4.26 20.53
CA ARG A 114 16.32 3.09 20.70
C ARG A 114 14.96 3.56 21.22
N THR A 115 13.92 3.37 20.42
CA THR A 115 12.57 3.75 20.82
C THR A 115 12.06 2.63 21.72
N LEU A 116 11.90 2.90 23.00
CA LEU A 116 11.30 1.99 23.96
C LEU A 116 9.92 1.57 23.45
N PHE A 117 9.57 0.30 23.63
CA PHE A 117 8.26 -0.26 23.28
C PHE A 117 7.17 0.44 24.11
N LYS A 118 6.51 1.43 23.51
CA LYS A 118 5.47 2.25 24.14
C LYS A 118 4.10 2.11 23.48
N SER A 119 3.99 1.29 22.41
CA SER A 119 2.78 1.29 21.57
C SER A 119 1.50 0.89 22.33
N PRO A 120 1.46 -0.05 23.29
CA PRO A 120 0.25 -0.30 24.09
C PRO A 120 -0.19 0.93 24.90
N ARG A 121 0.77 1.70 25.42
CA ARG A 121 0.48 2.93 26.20
C ARG A 121 -0.05 4.05 25.32
N VAL A 122 0.39 4.12 24.05
CA VAL A 122 -0.09 5.14 23.09
C VAL A 122 -1.59 5.05 22.87
N ILE A 123 -2.15 3.83 22.88
CA ILE A 123 -3.60 3.60 22.71
C ILE A 123 -4.33 3.37 24.04
N GLY A 124 -3.65 3.53 25.16
CA GLY A 124 -4.23 3.39 26.51
C GLY A 124 -4.55 1.97 26.93
N ALA A 125 -3.95 0.95 26.30
CA ALA A 125 -4.25 -0.46 26.60
C ALA A 125 -4.02 -0.84 28.08
N PRO A 126 -2.91 -0.45 28.75
CA PRO A 126 -2.71 -0.78 30.18
C PRO A 126 -3.79 -0.24 31.10
N GLN A 127 -4.50 0.84 30.73
CA GLN A 127 -5.55 1.44 31.56
C GLN A 127 -6.84 0.59 31.59
N VAL A 128 -6.99 -0.36 30.67
CA VAL A 128 -8.17 -1.23 30.55
C VAL A 128 -7.87 -2.71 30.84
N TRP A 129 -6.62 -3.07 31.15
CA TRP A 129 -6.24 -4.46 31.46
C TRP A 129 -6.75 -4.97 32.82
N GLY A 130 -7.13 -4.06 33.69
CA GLY A 130 -7.54 -4.38 35.07
C GLY A 130 -6.41 -4.85 35.99
N PRO A 131 -6.67 -5.05 37.25
CA PRO A 131 -5.71 -5.60 38.19
C PRO A 131 -5.22 -6.97 37.73
N THR A 132 -3.93 -7.24 37.85
CA THR A 132 -3.31 -8.52 37.47
C THR A 132 -3.65 -9.01 36.06
N LEU A 133 -3.92 -8.12 35.13
CA LEU A 133 -4.31 -8.40 33.73
C LEU A 133 -5.66 -9.16 33.60
N ALA A 134 -6.56 -9.01 34.56
CA ALA A 134 -7.83 -9.75 34.59
C ALA A 134 -8.74 -9.46 33.39
N THR A 135 -8.55 -8.30 32.73
CA THR A 135 -9.30 -7.91 31.53
C THR A 135 -8.40 -7.60 30.31
N ALA A 136 -7.26 -8.30 30.22
CA ALA A 136 -6.28 -8.14 29.15
C ALA A 136 -6.47 -9.13 27.98
N GLY A 137 -7.71 -9.46 27.63
CA GLY A 137 -8.06 -10.38 26.53
C GLY A 137 -8.23 -11.84 26.97
N GLN A 138 -8.33 -12.15 28.28
CA GLN A 138 -8.45 -13.51 28.74
C GLN A 138 -9.68 -14.22 28.17
N GLY A 139 -9.49 -15.45 27.66
CA GLY A 139 -10.53 -16.26 27.06
C GLY A 139 -10.85 -15.94 25.60
N ILE A 140 -10.41 -14.78 25.10
CA ILE A 140 -10.65 -14.35 23.71
C ILE A 140 -9.62 -15.00 22.78
N LYS A 141 -10.08 -15.43 21.61
CA LYS A 141 -9.29 -16.12 20.57
C LYS A 141 -9.13 -15.24 19.36
N VAL A 142 -7.89 -14.92 18.98
CA VAL A 142 -7.56 -14.05 17.83
C VAL A 142 -6.91 -14.87 16.74
N ALA A 143 -7.54 -14.94 15.58
CA ALA A 143 -6.97 -15.52 14.38
C ALA A 143 -5.98 -14.52 13.74
N VAL A 144 -4.74 -14.92 13.58
CA VAL A 144 -3.73 -14.26 12.75
C VAL A 144 -3.70 -14.97 11.41
N ILE A 145 -4.28 -14.35 10.37
CA ILE A 145 -4.28 -14.88 9.01
C ILE A 145 -3.14 -14.17 8.27
N ASP A 146 -1.99 -14.89 8.15
CA ASP A 146 -0.74 -14.28 7.72
C ASP A 146 0.24 -15.31 7.12
N ASP A 147 1.55 -15.07 7.12
CA ASP A 147 2.60 -15.98 6.61
C ASP A 147 3.03 -17.07 7.60
N GLY A 148 2.45 -17.12 8.80
CA GLY A 148 2.73 -18.09 9.84
C GLY A 148 3.20 -17.46 11.15
N VAL A 149 3.18 -18.27 12.24
CA VAL A 149 3.59 -17.82 13.59
C VAL A 149 4.54 -18.85 14.19
N ASP A 150 5.69 -18.38 14.67
CA ASP A 150 6.62 -19.18 15.49
C ASP A 150 6.05 -19.36 16.90
N GLN A 151 5.34 -20.46 17.11
CA GLN A 151 4.73 -20.78 18.41
C GLN A 151 5.75 -21.08 19.52
N THR A 152 7.03 -21.25 19.17
CA THR A 152 8.12 -21.51 20.13
C THR A 152 8.79 -20.23 20.63
N HIS A 153 8.40 -19.08 20.06
CA HIS A 153 8.96 -17.79 20.45
C HIS A 153 8.64 -17.45 21.91
N PRO A 154 9.61 -16.98 22.73
CA PRO A 154 9.40 -16.70 24.15
C PRO A 154 8.31 -15.64 24.44
N PHE A 155 7.92 -14.84 23.46
CA PHE A 155 6.78 -13.91 23.56
C PHE A 155 5.41 -14.62 23.53
N PHE A 156 5.37 -15.92 23.26
CA PHE A 156 4.18 -16.77 23.25
C PHE A 156 4.30 -17.93 24.23
N SER A 157 4.84 -17.67 25.41
CA SER A 157 4.97 -18.68 26.46
C SER A 157 3.62 -19.25 26.83
N PRO A 158 3.47 -20.59 26.90
CA PRO A 158 2.24 -21.21 27.36
C PRO A 158 2.01 -21.09 28.88
N ALA A 159 2.96 -20.55 29.63
CA ALA A 159 2.88 -20.43 31.10
C ALA A 159 1.69 -19.55 31.51
N GLY A 160 0.85 -20.08 32.39
CA GLY A 160 -0.35 -19.39 32.84
C GLY A 160 -1.53 -19.42 31.87
N PHE A 161 -1.43 -20.24 30.80
CA PHE A 161 -2.55 -20.54 29.90
C PHE A 161 -3.02 -21.98 30.06
N THR A 162 -4.32 -22.17 30.01
CA THR A 162 -4.96 -23.50 29.95
C THR A 162 -5.53 -23.68 28.55
N MET A 163 -5.29 -24.82 27.92
CA MET A 163 -5.85 -25.12 26.61
C MET A 163 -7.38 -25.09 26.68
N PRO A 164 -8.08 -24.28 25.84
CA PRO A 164 -9.54 -24.24 25.88
C PRO A 164 -10.17 -25.57 25.46
N ALA A 165 -11.38 -25.86 25.93
CA ALA A 165 -12.13 -27.04 25.51
C ALA A 165 -12.32 -27.06 23.99
N GLY A 166 -12.12 -28.22 23.35
CA GLY A 166 -12.21 -28.41 21.90
C GLY A 166 -10.94 -27.96 21.11
N PHE A 167 -9.89 -27.58 21.80
CA PHE A 167 -8.56 -27.27 21.21
C PHE A 167 -7.50 -28.27 21.71
N PRO A 168 -6.32 -28.35 21.06
CA PRO A 168 -5.89 -27.61 19.92
C PRO A 168 -6.51 -28.07 18.59
N LYS A 169 -6.53 -27.16 17.57
CA LYS A 169 -7.03 -27.47 16.25
C LYS A 169 -5.92 -27.34 15.17
N GLY A 170 -6.09 -28.10 14.08
CA GLY A 170 -5.11 -28.14 12.99
C GLY A 170 -3.91 -29.04 13.30
N GLN A 171 -2.71 -28.61 12.94
CA GLN A 171 -1.46 -29.37 13.12
C GLN A 171 -0.93 -29.20 14.54
N ARG A 172 -1.15 -30.20 15.38
CA ARG A 172 -0.86 -30.17 16.83
C ARG A 172 0.61 -29.88 17.16
N ALA A 173 1.55 -30.32 16.33
CA ALA A 173 2.97 -30.07 16.53
C ALA A 173 3.36 -28.56 16.52
N TYR A 174 2.50 -27.71 15.97
CA TYR A 174 2.67 -26.26 15.90
C TYR A 174 1.75 -25.50 16.87
N THR A 175 1.24 -26.17 17.90
CA THR A 175 0.34 -25.57 18.89
C THR A 175 0.93 -25.62 20.29
N THR A 176 0.50 -24.67 21.12
CA THR A 176 0.78 -24.59 22.56
C THR A 176 -0.50 -24.18 23.28
N ALA A 177 -0.50 -24.11 24.61
CA ALA A 177 -1.63 -23.56 25.35
C ALA A 177 -1.89 -22.05 25.06
N LYS A 178 -0.94 -21.35 24.42
CA LYS A 178 -1.07 -19.95 23.95
C LYS A 178 -1.47 -19.88 22.49
N VAL A 179 -0.82 -20.67 21.61
CA VAL A 179 -1.12 -20.77 20.18
C VAL A 179 -1.97 -22.03 19.97
N ILE A 180 -3.29 -21.87 20.03
CA ILE A 180 -4.26 -22.97 20.13
C ILE A 180 -4.76 -23.55 18.80
N VAL A 181 -4.44 -22.89 17.69
CA VAL A 181 -4.72 -23.34 16.31
C VAL A 181 -3.48 -23.17 15.46
N ALA A 182 -3.21 -24.16 14.58
CA ALA A 182 -2.14 -24.04 13.60
C ALA A 182 -2.57 -24.70 12.27
N ARG A 183 -2.75 -23.90 11.22
CA ARG A 183 -3.23 -24.35 9.91
C ARG A 183 -2.42 -23.66 8.79
N ALA A 184 -2.28 -24.35 7.66
CA ALA A 184 -1.73 -23.80 6.43
C ALA A 184 -2.70 -24.04 5.27
N PHE A 185 -2.74 -23.10 4.33
CA PHE A 185 -3.66 -23.10 3.19
C PHE A 185 -2.87 -22.97 1.87
N PRO A 186 -2.13 -24.01 1.46
CA PRO A 186 -1.41 -23.98 0.21
C PRO A 186 -2.35 -24.22 -0.99
N PRO A 187 -2.09 -23.59 -2.15
CA PRO A 187 -2.78 -23.94 -3.38
C PRO A 187 -2.38 -25.33 -3.87
N PRO A 188 -3.18 -25.95 -4.74
CA PRO A 188 -2.82 -27.21 -5.38
C PRO A 188 -1.47 -27.12 -6.10
N GLY A 189 -0.57 -28.08 -5.85
CA GLY A 189 0.74 -28.12 -6.52
C GLY A 189 1.76 -27.08 -6.02
N ALA A 190 1.56 -26.51 -4.82
CA ALA A 190 2.57 -25.64 -4.22
C ALA A 190 3.93 -26.35 -4.10
N SER A 191 4.96 -25.73 -4.66
CA SER A 191 6.32 -26.29 -4.73
C SER A 191 7.23 -25.83 -3.59
N TRP A 192 6.80 -24.86 -2.78
CA TRP A 192 7.57 -24.38 -1.66
C TRP A 192 7.68 -25.42 -0.55
N PRO A 193 8.87 -25.71 -0.01
CA PRO A 193 9.07 -26.82 0.94
C PRO A 193 8.18 -26.77 2.18
N TYR A 194 7.91 -25.57 2.70
CA TYR A 194 7.10 -25.36 3.90
C TYR A 194 5.65 -24.97 3.60
N ALA A 195 5.18 -25.07 2.34
CA ALA A 195 3.83 -24.60 1.97
C ALA A 195 2.70 -25.26 2.79
N LYS A 196 2.89 -26.50 3.24
CA LYS A 196 1.91 -27.26 4.03
C LYS A 196 2.09 -27.11 5.55
N ALA A 197 3.17 -26.46 6.00
CA ALA A 197 3.44 -26.22 7.40
C ALA A 197 2.85 -24.88 7.88
N PRO A 198 2.29 -24.78 9.09
CA PRO A 198 1.77 -23.53 9.63
C PRO A 198 2.87 -22.48 9.95
N PHE A 199 4.10 -22.90 10.04
CA PHE A 199 5.26 -22.07 10.29
C PHE A 199 6.35 -22.38 9.26
N ASP A 200 7.00 -21.33 8.78
CA ASP A 200 8.13 -21.39 7.89
C ASP A 200 9.31 -20.65 8.54
N PRO A 201 10.38 -21.37 8.90
CA PRO A 201 11.52 -20.75 9.58
C PRO A 201 12.26 -19.70 8.72
N LYS A 202 11.99 -19.63 7.43
CA LYS A 202 12.64 -18.70 6.50
C LYS A 202 11.81 -17.46 6.15
N GLU A 203 10.49 -17.54 6.31
CA GLU A 203 9.58 -16.55 5.73
C GLU A 203 8.46 -16.08 6.69
N SER A 204 8.25 -16.75 7.84
CA SER A 204 7.17 -16.38 8.79
C SER A 204 7.58 -15.25 9.75
N GLU A 205 8.33 -14.26 9.25
CA GLU A 205 8.70 -13.05 10.01
C GLU A 205 7.48 -12.19 10.30
N HIS A 206 6.72 -11.88 9.28
CA HIS A 206 5.64 -10.91 9.35
C HIS A 206 4.49 -11.36 10.26
N GLY A 207 4.00 -12.58 10.12
CA GLY A 207 2.92 -13.12 10.95
C GLY A 207 3.34 -13.34 12.41
N THR A 208 4.60 -13.75 12.65
CA THR A 208 5.15 -13.82 14.00
C THR A 208 5.19 -12.44 14.66
N HIS A 209 5.60 -11.39 13.91
CA HIS A 209 5.61 -10.02 14.38
C HIS A 209 4.21 -9.49 14.70
N VAL A 210 3.26 -9.72 13.81
CA VAL A 210 1.84 -9.37 13.96
C VAL A 210 1.24 -10.05 15.18
N ALA A 211 1.46 -11.35 15.36
CA ALA A 211 0.95 -12.11 16.51
C ALA A 211 1.45 -11.54 17.85
N GLY A 212 2.71 -11.14 17.93
CA GLY A 212 3.29 -10.51 19.11
C GLY A 212 2.64 -9.18 19.47
N ILE A 213 2.31 -8.35 18.48
CA ILE A 213 1.57 -7.10 18.72
C ILE A 213 0.16 -7.40 19.24
N VAL A 214 -0.54 -8.38 18.67
CA VAL A 214 -1.88 -8.76 19.13
C VAL A 214 -1.85 -9.22 20.58
N ALA A 215 -1.03 -10.24 20.89
CA ALA A 215 -1.19 -11.03 22.11
C ALA A 215 0.13 -11.52 22.73
N GLY A 216 1.27 -10.92 22.42
CA GLY A 216 2.53 -11.25 23.09
C GLY A 216 2.42 -11.09 24.60
N ASP A 217 3.07 -11.97 25.35
CA ASP A 217 2.95 -12.06 26.80
C ASP A 217 3.45 -10.79 27.50
N HIS A 218 2.73 -10.43 28.54
CA HIS A 218 3.00 -9.22 29.31
C HIS A 218 4.41 -9.25 29.93
N ASP A 219 5.07 -8.10 29.87
CA ASP A 219 6.33 -7.83 30.56
C ASP A 219 7.51 -8.72 30.12
N THR A 220 7.43 -9.27 28.90
CA THR A 220 8.52 -10.04 28.30
C THR A 220 9.71 -9.14 28.01
N THR A 221 10.94 -9.62 28.27
CA THR A 221 12.15 -8.85 28.00
C THR A 221 12.57 -8.96 26.54
N ALA A 222 12.64 -7.81 25.85
CA ALA A 222 13.07 -7.70 24.47
C ALA A 222 14.09 -6.57 24.32
N LEU A 223 15.29 -6.86 23.82
CA LEU A 223 16.35 -5.87 23.60
C LEU A 223 16.59 -4.93 24.79
N GLY A 224 16.51 -5.47 26.01
CA GLY A 224 16.70 -4.73 27.28
C GLY A 224 15.50 -3.86 27.72
N ALA A 225 14.33 -4.03 27.08
CA ALA A 225 13.09 -3.35 27.46
C ALA A 225 11.98 -4.38 27.77
N LYS A 226 10.98 -3.96 28.54
CA LYS A 226 9.77 -4.75 28.80
C LYS A 226 8.72 -4.46 27.70
N VAL A 227 8.26 -5.52 27.05
CA VAL A 227 7.28 -5.49 25.96
C VAL A 227 6.03 -6.28 26.31
N SER A 228 4.91 -5.93 25.69
CA SER A 228 3.63 -6.65 25.85
C SER A 228 2.83 -6.49 24.55
N GLY A 229 2.09 -7.50 24.17
CA GLY A 229 0.99 -7.38 23.22
C GLY A 229 -0.13 -6.49 23.77
N ILE A 230 -1.11 -6.17 22.92
CA ILE A 230 -2.26 -5.34 23.31
C ILE A 230 -3.27 -6.15 24.15
N ALA A 231 -3.43 -7.44 23.83
CA ALA A 231 -4.26 -8.39 24.57
C ALA A 231 -3.41 -9.57 25.07
N PRO A 232 -2.49 -9.37 26.03
CA PRO A 232 -1.49 -10.37 26.40
C PRO A 232 -2.06 -11.65 26.98
N ARG A 233 -3.32 -11.66 27.39
CA ARG A 233 -4.03 -12.85 27.90
C ARG A 233 -4.92 -13.54 26.86
N ALA A 234 -4.96 -13.03 25.59
CA ALA A 234 -5.70 -13.66 24.51
C ALA A 234 -4.96 -14.89 23.95
N TYR A 235 -5.73 -15.84 23.41
CA TYR A 235 -5.22 -16.96 22.63
C TYR A 235 -4.94 -16.55 21.18
N ILE A 236 -4.00 -17.23 20.54
CA ILE A 236 -3.62 -17.05 19.15
C ILE A 236 -4.05 -18.26 18.34
N GLY A 237 -4.71 -18.01 17.20
CA GLY A 237 -4.88 -18.97 16.12
C GLY A 237 -3.98 -18.58 14.94
N ASN A 238 -3.12 -19.48 14.53
CA ASN A 238 -2.22 -19.33 13.38
C ASN A 238 -2.86 -19.93 12.11
N TYR A 239 -3.20 -19.06 11.14
CA TYR A 239 -3.81 -19.42 9.85
C TYR A 239 -2.91 -18.95 8.72
N ARG A 240 -1.97 -19.78 8.30
CA ARG A 240 -0.98 -19.41 7.31
C ARG A 240 -1.55 -19.47 5.90
N ILE A 241 -1.57 -18.31 5.22
CA ILE A 241 -1.98 -18.16 3.82
C ILE A 241 -0.79 -17.77 2.91
N GLY A 242 0.29 -17.21 3.45
CA GLY A 242 1.53 -16.95 2.74
C GLY A 242 2.28 -18.26 2.43
N THR A 243 1.91 -18.92 1.33
CA THR A 243 2.39 -20.28 0.97
C THR A 243 2.94 -20.36 -0.45
N ILE A 244 2.92 -19.24 -1.18
CA ILE A 244 3.34 -19.16 -2.57
C ILE A 244 4.59 -18.29 -2.62
N SER A 245 5.72 -18.90 -2.97
CA SER A 245 6.97 -18.16 -3.13
C SER A 245 6.90 -17.25 -4.34
N THR A 246 7.07 -15.94 -4.09
CA THR A 246 7.08 -14.90 -5.10
C THR A 246 8.45 -14.25 -5.13
N PRO A 247 9.22 -14.36 -6.22
CA PRO A 247 10.55 -13.77 -6.29
C PRO A 247 10.55 -12.27 -5.98
N GLY A 248 11.32 -11.87 -4.96
CA GLY A 248 11.46 -10.49 -4.51
C GLY A 248 10.31 -9.92 -3.69
N SER A 249 9.33 -10.74 -3.30
CA SER A 249 8.18 -10.32 -2.48
C SER A 249 7.92 -11.24 -1.27
N GLY A 250 8.72 -12.29 -1.06
CA GLY A 250 8.50 -13.27 0.00
C GLY A 250 7.41 -14.27 -0.36
N LEU A 251 6.44 -14.47 0.53
CA LEU A 251 5.35 -15.41 0.34
C LEU A 251 4.01 -14.68 0.19
N ASP A 252 3.30 -15.00 -0.88
CA ASP A 252 1.95 -14.50 -1.15
C ASP A 252 0.87 -15.56 -0.89
N GLY A 253 -0.40 -15.13 -0.87
CA GLY A 253 -1.58 -15.98 -0.75
C GLY A 253 -2.63 -15.63 -1.80
N ASN A 254 -3.39 -16.62 -2.26
CA ASN A 254 -4.48 -16.40 -3.22
C ASN A 254 -5.83 -16.21 -2.53
N SER A 255 -6.74 -15.57 -3.19
CA SER A 255 -8.09 -15.30 -2.67
C SER A 255 -8.90 -16.55 -2.27
N PRO A 256 -8.83 -17.72 -2.95
CA PRO A 256 -9.49 -18.95 -2.48
C PRO A 256 -8.94 -19.45 -1.14
N GLU A 257 -7.61 -19.48 -0.98
CA GLU A 257 -6.93 -19.94 0.24
C GLU A 257 -7.21 -18.98 1.40
N ILE A 258 -7.22 -17.67 1.14
CA ILE A 258 -7.57 -16.63 2.11
C ILE A 258 -9.04 -16.78 2.56
N ALA A 259 -9.96 -16.97 1.63
CA ALA A 259 -11.36 -17.20 1.95
C ALA A 259 -11.58 -18.48 2.77
N ALA A 260 -10.83 -19.56 2.46
CA ALA A 260 -10.83 -20.79 3.23
C ALA A 260 -10.28 -20.60 4.64
N ALA A 261 -9.23 -19.79 4.81
CA ALA A 261 -8.68 -19.47 6.13
C ALA A 261 -9.66 -18.66 6.98
N ILE A 262 -10.36 -17.67 6.39
CA ILE A 262 -11.40 -16.88 7.07
C ILE A 262 -12.55 -17.81 7.49
N GLU A 263 -13.05 -18.65 6.59
CA GLU A 263 -14.12 -19.61 6.90
C GLU A 263 -13.70 -20.56 8.02
N GLN A 264 -12.46 -21.05 7.97
CA GLN A 264 -11.97 -21.97 8.99
C GLN A 264 -11.77 -21.27 10.35
N ALA A 265 -11.35 -19.99 10.37
CA ALA A 265 -11.27 -19.21 11.60
C ALA A 265 -12.65 -19.07 12.27
N VAL A 266 -13.71 -18.82 11.49
CA VAL A 266 -15.09 -18.78 11.98
C VAL A 266 -15.52 -20.17 12.51
N LYS A 267 -15.25 -21.25 11.78
CA LYS A 267 -15.56 -22.63 12.19
C LYS A 267 -14.80 -23.07 13.45
N ASP A 268 -13.58 -22.60 13.62
CA ASP A 268 -12.76 -22.87 14.79
C ASP A 268 -13.21 -22.07 16.02
N GLY A 269 -14.11 -21.11 15.85
CA GLY A 269 -14.68 -20.30 16.93
C GLY A 269 -13.73 -19.18 17.37
N MET A 270 -13.00 -18.57 16.43
CA MET A 270 -12.22 -17.36 16.71
C MET A 270 -13.14 -16.15 16.88
N ASP A 271 -12.83 -15.29 17.84
CA ASP A 271 -13.61 -14.10 18.17
C ASP A 271 -13.19 -12.87 17.36
N VAL A 272 -11.91 -12.80 17.00
CA VAL A 272 -11.30 -11.71 16.22
C VAL A 272 -10.44 -12.28 15.10
N ILE A 273 -10.46 -11.65 13.94
CA ILE A 273 -9.53 -11.91 12.83
C ILE A 273 -8.65 -10.69 12.65
N ASN A 274 -7.32 -10.86 12.65
CA ASN A 274 -6.35 -9.92 12.13
C ASN A 274 -5.91 -10.34 10.74
N PHE A 275 -6.00 -9.42 9.78
CA PHE A 275 -5.60 -9.66 8.41
C PHE A 275 -4.70 -8.51 7.90
N SER A 276 -3.42 -8.80 7.70
CA SER A 276 -2.40 -7.81 7.35
C SER A 276 -1.87 -7.94 5.92
N TYR A 277 -2.67 -8.48 5.00
CA TYR A 277 -2.42 -8.56 3.57
C TYR A 277 -3.37 -7.68 2.78
N GLY A 278 -2.98 -7.30 1.55
CA GLY A 278 -3.84 -6.49 0.71
C GLY A 278 -3.37 -6.41 -0.74
N GLU A 279 -4.30 -5.96 -1.59
CA GLU A 279 -4.10 -5.73 -3.02
C GLU A 279 -4.88 -4.49 -3.46
N PRO A 280 -4.65 -3.92 -4.66
CA PRO A 280 -5.49 -2.86 -5.21
C PRO A 280 -6.97 -3.25 -5.21
N GLU A 281 -7.85 -2.26 -4.99
CA GLU A 281 -9.28 -2.53 -4.83
C GLU A 281 -9.88 -3.29 -6.02
N ILE A 282 -10.46 -4.45 -5.75
CA ILE A 282 -11.44 -5.10 -6.62
C ILE A 282 -12.83 -4.59 -6.20
N THR A 283 -13.77 -4.46 -7.14
CA THR A 283 -15.16 -4.09 -6.80
C THR A 283 -15.67 -4.98 -5.64
N PRO A 284 -16.02 -4.42 -4.46
CA PRO A 284 -16.27 -5.21 -3.24
C PRO A 284 -17.31 -6.32 -3.39
N SER A 285 -18.36 -6.09 -4.19
CA SER A 285 -19.39 -7.10 -4.46
C SER A 285 -18.89 -8.30 -5.27
N ARG A 286 -17.66 -8.26 -5.80
CA ARG A 286 -17.05 -9.30 -6.63
C ARG A 286 -15.77 -9.87 -6.03
N ASP A 287 -15.28 -9.29 -4.96
CA ASP A 287 -14.15 -9.76 -4.20
C ASP A 287 -14.60 -10.85 -3.21
N ILE A 288 -14.06 -12.04 -3.34
CA ILE A 288 -14.43 -13.17 -2.47
C ILE A 288 -13.92 -12.99 -1.04
N VAL A 289 -12.77 -12.35 -0.86
CA VAL A 289 -12.18 -12.10 0.47
C VAL A 289 -13.01 -11.05 1.21
N VAL A 290 -13.42 -9.98 0.52
CA VAL A 290 -14.36 -8.98 1.07
C VAL A 290 -15.68 -9.63 1.48
N LYS A 291 -16.21 -10.55 0.67
CA LYS A 291 -17.43 -11.29 1.02
C LYS A 291 -17.24 -12.18 2.25
N ALA A 292 -16.11 -12.89 2.34
CA ALA A 292 -15.80 -13.75 3.47
C ALA A 292 -15.67 -12.94 4.77
N LEU A 293 -14.96 -11.80 4.75
CA LEU A 293 -14.85 -10.91 5.92
C LEU A 293 -16.20 -10.30 6.34
N ASN A 294 -17.05 -9.92 5.37
CA ASN A 294 -18.39 -9.42 5.67
C ASN A 294 -19.27 -10.54 6.28
N ALA A 295 -19.13 -11.78 5.81
CA ALA A 295 -19.83 -12.94 6.38
C ALA A 295 -19.31 -13.28 7.78
N ALA A 296 -18.00 -13.23 8.03
CA ALA A 296 -17.41 -13.40 9.35
C ALA A 296 -17.94 -12.35 10.34
N ALA A 297 -18.02 -11.08 9.93
CA ALA A 297 -18.62 -10.03 10.75
C ALA A 297 -20.11 -10.25 11.04
N ALA A 298 -20.87 -10.78 10.08
CA ALA A 298 -22.28 -11.16 10.27
C ALA A 298 -22.43 -12.37 11.20
N ALA A 299 -21.42 -13.26 11.26
CA ALA A 299 -21.35 -14.39 12.19
C ALA A 299 -20.85 -13.99 13.61
N GLY A 300 -20.56 -12.70 13.85
CA GLY A 300 -20.14 -12.20 15.16
C GLY A 300 -18.64 -12.05 15.35
N VAL A 301 -17.81 -12.35 14.34
CA VAL A 301 -16.34 -12.24 14.42
C VAL A 301 -15.88 -10.84 14.02
N VAL A 302 -15.12 -10.17 14.91
CA VAL A 302 -14.54 -8.85 14.60
C VAL A 302 -13.37 -9.00 13.64
N SER A 303 -13.51 -8.51 12.41
CA SER A 303 -12.44 -8.55 11.42
C SER A 303 -11.70 -7.21 11.36
N VAL A 304 -10.38 -7.24 11.46
CA VAL A 304 -9.49 -6.06 11.42
C VAL A 304 -8.51 -6.22 10.27
N VAL A 305 -8.41 -5.20 9.42
CA VAL A 305 -7.66 -5.27 8.16
C VAL A 305 -6.76 -4.05 7.99
N ALA A 306 -5.52 -4.26 7.59
CA ALA A 306 -4.59 -3.20 7.23
C ALA A 306 -5.10 -2.37 6.02
N ALA A 307 -4.98 -1.04 6.06
CA ALA A 307 -5.46 -0.16 4.98
C ALA A 307 -4.58 -0.20 3.72
N GLY A 308 -3.33 -0.66 3.83
CA GLY A 308 -2.31 -0.66 2.78
C GLY A 308 -1.23 0.41 3.00
N ASN A 309 -0.13 0.31 2.24
CA ASN A 309 1.09 1.11 2.41
C ASN A 309 1.47 1.91 1.15
N ASP A 310 0.49 2.34 0.36
CA ASP A 310 0.72 2.86 -0.99
C ASP A 310 0.47 4.37 -1.14
N PHE A 311 0.33 5.12 -0.04
CA PHE A 311 0.00 6.54 -0.14
C PHE A 311 1.10 7.37 -0.77
N ASP A 312 2.35 7.10 -0.50
CA ASP A 312 3.51 7.78 -1.09
C ASP A 312 3.62 7.54 -2.60
N ALA A 313 3.26 6.35 -3.05
CA ALA A 313 3.26 5.97 -4.46
C ALA A 313 1.99 6.40 -5.22
N VAL A 314 0.81 6.29 -4.59
CA VAL A 314 -0.50 6.44 -5.23
C VAL A 314 -1.26 7.68 -4.75
N GLY A 315 -1.03 8.12 -3.52
CA GLY A 315 -1.80 9.19 -2.87
C GLY A 315 -3.17 8.73 -2.37
N SER A 316 -4.13 9.65 -2.34
CA SER A 316 -5.51 9.32 -1.96
C SER A 316 -6.13 8.33 -2.92
N GLY A 317 -7.02 7.48 -2.40
CA GLY A 317 -7.59 6.35 -3.12
C GLY A 317 -6.61 5.18 -3.25
N SER A 318 -5.71 5.02 -2.29
CA SER A 318 -4.78 3.90 -2.18
C SER A 318 -5.26 2.79 -1.24
N VAL A 319 -6.37 2.99 -0.51
CA VAL A 319 -6.95 1.91 0.30
C VAL A 319 -7.45 0.78 -0.61
N GLY A 320 -6.87 -0.41 -0.43
CA GLY A 320 -7.11 -1.57 -1.28
C GLY A 320 -8.08 -2.61 -0.71
N SER A 321 -8.24 -3.71 -1.43
CA SER A 321 -8.90 -4.93 -0.96
C SER A 321 -7.97 -5.69 0.01
N PRO A 322 -8.50 -6.39 1.03
CA PRO A 322 -9.91 -6.44 1.37
C PRO A 322 -10.35 -5.40 2.42
N SER A 323 -9.53 -4.35 2.63
CA SER A 323 -9.83 -3.26 3.59
C SER A 323 -11.11 -2.49 3.24
N THR A 324 -11.64 -2.70 2.03
CA THR A 324 -12.94 -2.20 1.56
C THR A 324 -14.14 -2.97 2.11
N ALA A 325 -13.94 -4.04 2.85
CA ALA A 325 -15.02 -4.80 3.49
C ALA A 325 -15.79 -3.90 4.48
N THR A 326 -17.12 -3.82 4.30
CA THR A 326 -17.96 -2.96 5.13
C THR A 326 -18.18 -3.53 6.54
N GLY A 327 -17.99 -4.83 6.72
CA GLY A 327 -18.02 -5.52 8.02
C GLY A 327 -16.71 -5.43 8.79
N ALA A 328 -15.59 -5.15 8.13
CA ALA A 328 -14.26 -5.10 8.75
C ALA A 328 -13.87 -3.68 9.18
N ILE A 329 -12.94 -3.60 10.13
CA ILE A 329 -12.30 -2.37 10.60
C ILE A 329 -11.00 -2.17 9.79
N SER A 330 -10.96 -1.14 8.97
CA SER A 330 -9.80 -0.72 8.17
C SER A 330 -8.88 0.17 9.00
N VAL A 331 -7.59 -0.14 9.06
CA VAL A 331 -6.65 0.51 9.98
C VAL A 331 -5.53 1.23 9.24
N ALA A 332 -5.41 2.53 9.47
CA ALA A 332 -4.27 3.36 9.05
C ALA A 332 -3.11 3.28 10.04
N ALA A 333 -1.89 3.49 9.57
CA ALA A 333 -0.69 3.56 10.40
C ALA A 333 -0.35 5.00 10.77
N ALA A 334 -0.05 5.21 12.08
CA ALA A 334 0.52 6.44 12.58
C ALA A 334 1.76 6.15 13.45
N SER A 335 2.58 7.16 13.68
CA SER A 335 3.67 7.07 14.64
C SER A 335 3.16 7.01 16.09
N LYS A 336 4.03 6.65 17.01
CA LYS A 336 3.75 6.66 18.46
C LYS A 336 3.47 8.07 19.01
N THR A 337 3.75 9.12 18.24
CA THR A 337 3.47 10.52 18.59
C THR A 337 2.22 11.07 17.91
N GLY A 338 1.41 10.20 17.26
CA GLY A 338 0.17 10.60 16.60
C GLY A 338 0.36 11.32 15.25
N VAL A 339 1.49 11.10 14.58
CA VAL A 339 1.72 11.63 13.21
C VAL A 339 1.40 10.52 12.21
N ILE A 340 0.57 10.82 11.19
CA ILE A 340 0.23 9.86 10.15
C ILE A 340 1.48 9.38 9.42
N ALA A 341 1.61 8.06 9.20
CA ALA A 341 2.70 7.52 8.43
C ALA A 341 2.59 7.97 6.96
N TYR A 342 3.72 8.34 6.37
CA TYR A 342 3.76 8.86 4.99
C TYR A 342 3.24 7.84 3.97
N PHE A 343 3.52 6.57 4.20
CA PHE A 343 3.10 5.45 3.36
C PHE A 343 1.65 5.02 3.58
N SER A 344 1.06 5.28 4.78
CA SER A 344 -0.26 4.75 5.13
C SER A 344 -1.32 5.11 4.09
N SER A 345 -1.96 4.10 3.49
CA SER A 345 -2.96 4.30 2.45
C SER A 345 -4.11 5.21 2.89
N GLY A 346 -4.62 6.00 1.95
CA GLY A 346 -5.68 6.97 2.20
C GLY A 346 -6.85 6.83 1.24
N GLY A 347 -8.04 7.06 1.77
CA GLY A 347 -9.28 7.05 1.01
C GLY A 347 -9.57 8.35 0.25
N PRO A 348 -10.79 8.45 -0.35
CA PRO A 348 -11.78 7.37 -0.42
C PRO A 348 -11.25 6.18 -1.21
N THR A 349 -11.88 5.01 -1.08
CA THR A 349 -11.50 3.84 -1.89
C THR A 349 -11.70 4.13 -3.38
N PRO A 350 -10.79 3.66 -4.26
CA PRO A 350 -10.74 4.17 -5.64
C PRO A 350 -11.92 3.76 -6.52
N LEU A 351 -12.52 2.59 -6.31
CA LEU A 351 -13.63 2.10 -7.12
C LEU A 351 -14.98 2.25 -6.41
N SER A 352 -15.06 1.84 -5.15
CA SER A 352 -16.31 1.87 -4.38
C SER A 352 -16.62 3.21 -3.71
N LEU A 353 -15.64 4.13 -3.63
CA LEU A 353 -15.75 5.46 -3.02
C LEU A 353 -16.22 5.42 -1.54
N LEU A 354 -15.85 4.38 -0.82
CA LEU A 354 -16.09 4.28 0.61
C LEU A 354 -15.13 5.21 1.38
N LEU A 355 -15.61 5.79 2.46
CA LEU A 355 -14.76 6.51 3.39
C LEU A 355 -14.02 5.49 4.27
N LYS A 356 -12.78 5.25 3.93
CA LYS A 356 -11.81 4.40 4.62
C LYS A 356 -10.48 5.17 4.74
N PRO A 357 -9.59 4.86 5.70
CA PRO A 357 -9.71 3.85 6.76
C PRO A 357 -10.80 4.17 7.78
N ASP A 358 -11.12 3.22 8.69
CA ASP A 358 -12.08 3.45 9.79
C ASP A 358 -11.41 4.10 10.99
N VAL A 359 -10.16 3.70 11.33
CA VAL A 359 -9.38 4.19 12.47
C VAL A 359 -7.90 4.23 12.12
N ALA A 360 -7.09 4.83 12.99
CA ALA A 360 -5.63 4.75 12.96
C ALA A 360 -5.09 4.07 14.24
N ALA A 361 -3.90 3.47 14.13
CA ALA A 361 -3.18 2.89 15.27
C ALA A 361 -1.66 3.00 15.06
N PRO A 362 -0.82 2.74 16.09
CA PRO A 362 0.63 2.77 15.93
C PRO A 362 1.10 1.74 14.90
N GLY A 363 1.85 2.20 13.89
CA GLY A 363 2.34 1.36 12.78
C GLY A 363 3.73 1.80 12.29
N VAL A 364 4.46 2.60 13.06
CA VAL A 364 5.80 3.06 12.70
C VAL A 364 6.78 2.69 13.81
N ASN A 365 7.87 2.01 13.39
CA ASN A 365 8.94 1.56 14.27
C ASN A 365 8.41 0.71 15.44
N ILE A 366 7.63 -0.32 15.12
CA ILE A 366 7.00 -1.21 16.09
C ILE A 366 7.92 -2.40 16.38
N LEU A 367 8.33 -2.54 17.63
CA LEU A 367 9.10 -3.69 18.11
C LEU A 367 8.15 -4.84 18.43
N SER A 368 8.43 -6.03 17.89
CA SER A 368 7.72 -7.26 18.22
C SER A 368 8.58 -8.50 17.94
N SER A 369 8.01 -9.69 18.13
CA SER A 369 8.64 -10.96 17.86
C SER A 369 8.92 -11.19 16.38
N VAL A 370 10.08 -11.77 16.08
CA VAL A 370 10.41 -12.36 14.77
C VAL A 370 10.97 -13.76 15.01
N PRO A 371 10.98 -14.67 14.03
CA PRO A 371 11.49 -16.03 14.22
C PRO A 371 12.90 -16.05 14.83
N ARG A 372 13.22 -17.11 15.57
CA ARG A 372 14.49 -17.25 16.30
C ARG A 372 15.72 -17.07 15.42
N ASN A 373 15.70 -17.57 14.19
CA ASN A 373 16.78 -17.43 13.21
C ASN A 373 17.01 -15.99 12.73
N GLU A 374 16.03 -15.08 12.95
CA GLU A 374 16.10 -13.66 12.63
C GLU A 374 16.42 -12.76 13.85
N GLY A 375 16.77 -13.38 14.98
CA GLY A 375 17.23 -12.68 16.20
C GLY A 375 16.15 -12.43 17.24
N LEU A 376 14.98 -13.08 17.15
CA LEU A 376 13.85 -13.02 18.09
C LEU A 376 13.06 -11.71 18.08
N TRP A 377 13.70 -10.56 17.89
CA TRP A 377 13.05 -9.25 18.00
C TRP A 377 13.41 -8.35 16.83
N GLY A 378 12.38 -7.78 16.19
CA GLY A 378 12.51 -6.89 15.05
C GLY A 378 11.64 -5.64 15.15
N TYR A 379 12.06 -4.57 14.46
CA TYR A 379 11.28 -3.35 14.27
C TYR A 379 10.72 -3.34 12.86
N LEU A 380 9.39 -3.29 12.72
CA LEU A 380 8.73 -3.18 11.42
C LEU A 380 7.86 -1.93 11.34
N ASP A 381 7.64 -1.47 10.10
CA ASP A 381 6.77 -0.36 9.73
C ASP A 381 5.65 -0.88 8.81
N GLY A 382 4.42 -0.43 9.02
CA GLY A 382 3.31 -0.78 8.14
C GLY A 382 1.93 -0.60 8.77
N THR A 383 0.92 -0.51 7.95
CA THR A 383 -0.47 -0.71 8.38
C THR A 383 -0.68 -2.14 8.88
N SER A 384 0.17 -3.07 8.48
CA SER A 384 0.28 -4.43 9.01
C SER A 384 0.63 -4.48 10.50
N MET A 385 1.35 -3.49 11.03
CA MET A 385 1.65 -3.35 12.46
C MET A 385 0.56 -2.56 13.17
N ALA A 386 -0.15 -1.67 12.47
CA ALA A 386 -1.29 -0.93 13.03
C ALA A 386 -2.53 -1.81 13.23
N ALA A 387 -2.85 -2.69 12.29
CA ALA A 387 -4.00 -3.60 12.38
C ALA A 387 -3.99 -4.47 13.64
N PRO A 388 -2.88 -5.15 14.02
CA PRO A 388 -2.87 -5.98 15.23
C PRO A 388 -3.04 -5.18 16.54
N HIS A 389 -2.69 -3.90 16.60
CA HIS A 389 -3.07 -3.05 17.73
C HIS A 389 -4.58 -2.95 17.89
N VAL A 390 -5.31 -2.81 16.78
CA VAL A 390 -6.77 -2.73 16.77
C VAL A 390 -7.40 -4.10 17.03
N ALA A 391 -6.81 -5.18 16.52
CA ALA A 391 -7.27 -6.54 16.79
C ALA A 391 -7.14 -6.90 18.28
N GLY A 392 -6.00 -6.57 18.90
CA GLY A 392 -5.81 -6.71 20.34
C GLY A 392 -6.76 -5.82 21.15
N ALA A 393 -6.98 -4.57 20.70
CA ALA A 393 -7.99 -3.70 21.33
C ALA A 393 -9.41 -4.28 21.25
N ALA A 394 -9.78 -4.84 20.09
CA ALA A 394 -11.07 -5.52 19.92
C ALA A 394 -11.20 -6.75 20.86
N ALA A 395 -10.13 -7.52 21.03
CA ALA A 395 -10.10 -8.65 21.94
C ALA A 395 -10.35 -8.22 23.40
N VAL A 396 -9.68 -7.16 23.86
CA VAL A 396 -9.92 -6.61 25.20
C VAL A 396 -11.35 -6.09 25.36
N LEU A 397 -11.88 -5.36 24.36
CA LEU A 397 -13.26 -4.87 24.40
C LEU A 397 -14.29 -5.99 24.41
N LEU A 398 -14.10 -7.07 23.64
CA LEU A 398 -15.01 -8.22 23.65
C LEU A 398 -14.99 -8.97 24.98
N GLN A 399 -13.84 -9.08 25.63
CA GLN A 399 -13.78 -9.66 26.98
C GLN A 399 -14.57 -8.81 27.99
N ARG A 400 -14.41 -7.49 27.93
CA ARG A 400 -15.08 -6.56 28.84
C ARG A 400 -16.57 -6.40 28.55
N HIS A 401 -16.94 -6.58 27.28
CA HIS A 401 -18.31 -6.41 26.77
C HIS A 401 -18.72 -7.61 25.90
N PRO A 402 -18.95 -8.80 26.49
CA PRO A 402 -19.18 -10.03 25.73
C PRO A 402 -20.42 -10.04 24.83
N LYS A 403 -21.33 -9.10 25.04
CA LYS A 403 -22.54 -8.93 24.22
C LYS A 403 -22.40 -7.96 23.07
N TRP A 404 -21.22 -7.31 22.91
CA TRP A 404 -21.03 -6.37 21.82
C TRP A 404 -20.85 -7.10 20.49
N THR A 405 -21.52 -6.58 19.49
CA THR A 405 -21.39 -7.03 18.11
C THR A 405 -20.16 -6.39 17.45
N PRO A 406 -19.65 -6.96 16.34
CA PRO A 406 -18.56 -6.36 15.57
C PRO A 406 -18.83 -4.89 15.17
N ALA A 407 -20.10 -4.56 14.88
CA ALA A 407 -20.52 -3.20 14.53
C ALA A 407 -20.42 -2.24 15.74
N GLN A 408 -20.71 -2.71 16.95
CA GLN A 408 -20.59 -1.93 18.19
C GLN A 408 -19.12 -1.72 18.56
N VAL A 409 -18.28 -2.75 18.48
CA VAL A 409 -16.82 -2.62 18.68
C VAL A 409 -16.25 -1.59 17.72
N ARG A 410 -16.58 -1.69 16.42
CA ARG A 410 -16.15 -0.68 15.43
C ARG A 410 -16.67 0.72 15.77
N SER A 411 -17.92 0.84 16.15
CA SER A 411 -18.49 2.15 16.51
C SER A 411 -17.80 2.77 17.73
N ALA A 412 -17.49 1.97 18.75
CA ALA A 412 -16.76 2.42 19.93
C ALA A 412 -15.38 2.97 19.55
N LEU A 413 -14.59 2.20 18.77
CA LEU A 413 -13.25 2.60 18.34
C LEU A 413 -13.26 3.85 17.44
N VAL A 414 -14.19 3.92 16.48
CA VAL A 414 -14.28 5.04 15.52
C VAL A 414 -14.72 6.33 16.22
N SER A 415 -15.79 6.27 17.04
CA SER A 415 -16.39 7.48 17.61
C SER A 415 -15.57 8.14 18.71
N THR A 416 -14.64 7.39 19.33
CA THR A 416 -13.82 7.85 20.45
C THR A 416 -12.36 8.11 20.09
N GLY A 417 -12.00 7.95 18.81
CA GLY A 417 -10.63 8.17 18.34
C GLY A 417 -10.14 9.61 18.53
N THR A 418 -8.84 9.75 18.71
CA THR A 418 -8.15 11.04 18.87
C THR A 418 -7.52 11.50 17.56
N ALA A 419 -7.28 12.81 17.42
CA ALA A 419 -6.75 13.38 16.18
C ALA A 419 -5.36 12.84 15.83
N VAL A 420 -5.18 12.46 14.57
CA VAL A 420 -3.87 12.16 13.97
C VAL A 420 -3.43 13.37 13.16
N THR A 421 -2.15 13.71 13.23
CA THR A 421 -1.65 14.95 12.65
C THR A 421 -0.65 14.73 11.51
N SER A 422 -0.47 15.76 10.71
CA SER A 422 0.65 15.91 9.78
C SER A 422 1.07 17.37 9.78
N ARG A 423 2.35 17.64 9.98
CA ARG A 423 2.89 19.01 10.07
C ARG A 423 2.10 19.90 11.06
N GLY A 424 1.76 19.33 12.22
CA GLY A 424 1.04 20.04 13.30
C GLY A 424 -0.45 20.29 13.06
N ARG A 425 -1.04 19.76 11.97
CA ARG A 425 -2.47 19.88 11.66
C ARG A 425 -3.12 18.51 11.63
N GLU A 426 -4.37 18.39 12.08
CA GLU A 426 -5.15 17.18 11.95
C GLU A 426 -5.35 16.82 10.47
N VAL A 427 -5.11 15.54 10.15
CA VAL A 427 -5.32 15.05 8.79
C VAL A 427 -6.81 14.80 8.51
N PRO A 428 -7.24 14.82 7.24
CA PRO A 428 -8.65 14.55 6.94
C PRO A 428 -9.04 13.10 7.27
N PRO A 429 -10.33 12.84 7.56
CA PRO A 429 -10.87 11.50 7.81
C PRO A 429 -10.52 10.45 6.74
N THR A 430 -10.27 10.85 5.51
CA THR A 430 -9.76 9.97 4.45
C THR A 430 -8.37 9.40 4.73
N ARG A 431 -7.64 9.93 5.74
CA ARG A 431 -6.33 9.45 6.17
C ARG A 431 -6.37 8.77 7.54
N GLU A 432 -7.21 9.23 8.46
CA GLU A 432 -7.23 8.77 9.84
C GLU A 432 -8.51 8.02 10.25
N GLY A 433 -9.57 8.05 9.42
CA GLY A 433 -10.89 7.55 9.84
C GLY A 433 -11.46 8.35 11.00
N GLY A 434 -11.83 7.67 12.07
CA GLY A 434 -12.20 8.27 13.37
C GLY A 434 -11.00 8.82 14.15
N GLY A 435 -9.76 8.51 13.74
CA GLY A 435 -8.52 8.90 14.39
C GLY A 435 -7.79 7.74 15.07
N MET A 436 -6.72 8.06 15.82
CA MET A 436 -5.99 7.12 16.65
C MET A 436 -6.91 6.52 17.69
N ILE A 437 -7.00 5.20 17.77
CA ILE A 437 -7.83 4.53 18.78
C ILE A 437 -7.35 4.91 20.19
N TRP A 438 -8.32 5.08 21.11
CA TRP A 438 -8.06 5.32 22.51
C TRP A 438 -8.93 4.39 23.36
N MET A 439 -8.34 3.32 23.87
CA MET A 439 -9.07 2.22 24.52
C MET A 439 -9.88 2.63 25.74
N PRO A 440 -9.43 3.51 26.64
CA PRO A 440 -10.26 3.92 27.77
C PRO A 440 -11.58 4.57 27.36
N ALA A 441 -11.59 5.39 26.30
CA ALA A 441 -12.83 5.98 25.80
C ALA A 441 -13.66 4.99 24.95
N ALA A 442 -13.00 4.05 24.26
CA ALA A 442 -13.68 3.00 23.51
C ALA A 442 -14.34 1.97 24.43
N ASP A 443 -13.80 1.73 25.62
CA ASP A 443 -14.40 0.89 26.66
C ASP A 443 -15.69 1.51 27.23
N GLN A 444 -15.78 2.84 27.26
CA GLN A 444 -16.96 3.59 27.68
C GLN A 444 -17.43 4.59 26.62
N PRO A 445 -17.94 4.08 25.46
CA PRO A 445 -18.24 4.94 24.33
C PRO A 445 -19.48 5.81 24.53
N LEU A 446 -20.31 5.51 25.55
CA LEU A 446 -21.59 6.13 25.89
C LEU A 446 -22.66 5.93 24.80
N LEU A 447 -22.30 5.98 23.54
CA LEU A 447 -23.23 5.76 22.44
C LEU A 447 -22.57 4.97 21.29
N PHE A 448 -23.39 4.27 20.53
CA PHE A 448 -23.03 3.66 19.25
C PHE A 448 -23.67 4.41 18.11
N GLY A 449 -22.93 4.59 17.00
CA GLY A 449 -23.44 5.18 15.76
C GLY A 449 -23.40 4.19 14.59
N ARG A 450 -24.43 4.20 13.76
CA ARG A 450 -24.51 3.39 12.54
C ARG A 450 -25.11 4.21 11.39
N PRO A 451 -24.38 4.32 10.22
CA PRO A 451 -23.03 3.84 9.95
C PRO A 451 -21.95 4.60 10.76
N THR A 452 -20.77 4.01 10.87
CA THR A 452 -19.63 4.64 11.58
C THR A 452 -18.95 5.74 10.78
N SER A 453 -19.20 5.79 9.46
CA SER A 453 -18.72 6.83 8.54
C SER A 453 -19.83 7.24 7.55
N LEU A 454 -19.87 8.52 7.18
CA LEU A 454 -20.91 9.11 6.35
C LEU A 454 -20.30 9.51 4.99
N SER A 455 -20.27 8.56 4.05
CA SER A 455 -19.78 8.80 2.69
C SER A 455 -20.95 9.12 1.74
N PHE A 456 -21.00 10.33 1.21
CA PHE A 456 -21.95 10.71 0.17
C PHE A 456 -21.48 10.28 -1.24
N GLY A 457 -20.22 9.86 -1.38
CA GLY A 457 -19.65 9.59 -2.69
C GLY A 457 -19.53 10.85 -3.55
N LEU A 458 -19.79 10.69 -4.85
CA LEU A 458 -19.80 11.79 -5.83
C LEU A 458 -21.18 12.45 -5.90
N LEU A 459 -21.23 13.76 -5.70
CA LEU A 459 -22.44 14.55 -5.83
C LEU A 459 -22.36 15.47 -7.04
N SER A 460 -23.39 15.48 -7.87
CA SER A 460 -23.53 16.42 -8.99
C SER A 460 -23.90 17.82 -8.51
N ARG A 461 -23.55 18.84 -9.30
CA ARG A 461 -23.96 20.22 -9.09
C ARG A 461 -25.50 20.33 -9.07
N GLY A 462 -26.02 21.18 -8.19
CA GLY A 462 -27.46 21.40 -8.00
C GLY A 462 -28.16 20.27 -7.23
N ARG A 463 -27.44 19.26 -6.71
CA ARG A 463 -28.04 18.14 -5.97
C ARG A 463 -28.03 18.39 -4.47
N THR A 464 -29.08 17.89 -3.83
CA THR A 464 -29.16 17.75 -2.38
C THR A 464 -29.13 16.26 -2.05
N ALA A 465 -28.35 15.89 -1.03
CA ALA A 465 -28.25 14.53 -0.52
C ALA A 465 -28.34 14.55 1.01
N ALA A 466 -28.81 13.46 1.60
CA ALA A 466 -28.89 13.31 3.05
C ALA A 466 -28.46 11.91 3.46
N LEU A 467 -27.68 11.83 4.54
CA LEU A 467 -27.29 10.59 5.18
C LEU A 467 -27.80 10.58 6.62
N ARG A 468 -28.26 9.42 7.06
CA ARG A 468 -28.78 9.20 8.42
C ARG A 468 -27.74 8.48 9.26
N LEU A 469 -27.54 8.97 10.47
CA LEU A 469 -26.75 8.33 11.52
C LEU A 469 -27.71 7.91 12.63
N SER A 470 -27.89 6.62 12.81
CA SER A 470 -28.65 6.06 13.93
C SER A 470 -27.75 5.97 15.15
N LEU A 471 -28.24 6.43 16.29
CA LEU A 471 -27.55 6.47 17.58
C LEU A 471 -28.27 5.57 18.56
N ALA A 472 -27.53 4.70 19.23
CA ALA A 472 -28.01 3.84 20.30
C ALA A 472 -27.25 4.15 21.59
N ASP A 473 -27.89 3.98 22.74
CA ASP A 473 -27.18 4.05 24.01
C ASP A 473 -26.23 2.86 24.18
N ALA A 474 -25.03 3.12 24.63
CA ALA A 474 -24.02 2.10 24.91
C ALA A 474 -23.80 1.89 26.42
N GLY A 475 -24.62 2.55 27.23
CA GLY A 475 -24.52 2.64 28.67
C GLY A 475 -24.14 4.07 29.11
N GLY A 476 -25.10 4.78 29.71
CA GLY A 476 -24.94 6.13 30.22
C GLY A 476 -24.93 7.26 29.16
N GLY A 477 -25.23 6.93 27.89
CA GLY A 477 -25.29 7.91 26.80
C GLY A 477 -26.70 8.42 26.48
N ALA A 478 -27.73 7.89 27.10
CA ALA A 478 -29.13 8.28 26.86
C ALA A 478 -29.35 9.77 27.17
N GLY A 479 -30.19 10.43 26.37
CA GLY A 479 -30.57 11.83 26.55
C GLY A 479 -30.01 12.75 25.45
N ALA A 480 -30.07 14.07 25.67
CA ALA A 480 -29.74 15.08 24.68
C ALA A 480 -28.21 15.26 24.50
N TRP A 481 -27.78 15.31 23.24
CA TRP A 481 -26.43 15.63 22.82
C TRP A 481 -26.45 16.86 21.90
N LYS A 482 -25.56 17.80 22.16
CA LYS A 482 -25.27 18.89 21.22
C LYS A 482 -24.62 18.32 19.96
N VAL A 483 -24.99 18.84 18.78
CA VAL A 483 -24.43 18.42 17.49
C VAL A 483 -23.78 19.60 16.79
N SER A 484 -22.59 19.40 16.26
CA SER A 484 -21.84 20.38 15.48
C SER A 484 -21.09 19.73 14.30
N LEU A 485 -20.60 20.54 13.37
CA LEU A 485 -19.77 20.12 12.25
C LEU A 485 -18.36 20.67 12.42
N ARG A 486 -17.37 19.79 12.46
CA ARG A 486 -15.96 20.14 12.35
C ARG A 486 -15.48 19.83 10.93
N GLN A 487 -15.42 20.88 10.11
CA GLN A 487 -14.99 20.76 8.71
C GLN A 487 -13.48 20.92 8.62
N LEU A 488 -12.76 19.89 8.20
CA LEU A 488 -11.32 19.93 7.96
C LEU A 488 -10.99 20.36 6.53
N VAL A 489 -11.77 19.89 5.56
CA VAL A 489 -11.70 20.35 4.16
C VAL A 489 -13.06 20.87 3.73
N ARG A 490 -13.07 22.07 3.13
CA ARG A 490 -14.30 22.74 2.66
C ARG A 490 -14.35 22.79 1.15
N ALA A 491 -15.48 22.40 0.57
CA ALA A 491 -15.74 22.57 -0.86
C ALA A 491 -16.53 23.84 -1.12
N ARG A 492 -16.02 24.73 -1.97
CA ARG A 492 -16.73 25.96 -2.36
C ARG A 492 -18.05 25.63 -3.08
N GLY A 493 -19.15 26.18 -2.59
CA GLY A 493 -20.49 25.94 -3.10
C GLY A 493 -21.16 24.68 -2.54
N VAL A 494 -20.62 24.12 -1.45
CA VAL A 494 -21.25 23.04 -0.67
C VAL A 494 -21.62 23.57 0.70
N SER A 495 -22.89 23.38 1.07
CA SER A 495 -23.39 23.64 2.42
C SER A 495 -23.74 22.32 3.10
N LEU A 496 -23.20 22.11 4.29
CA LEU A 496 -23.49 20.95 5.14
C LEU A 496 -24.33 21.42 6.33
N ARG A 497 -25.38 20.66 6.68
CA ARG A 497 -26.31 20.99 7.77
C ARG A 497 -26.58 19.75 8.62
N VAL A 498 -26.59 19.97 9.92
CA VAL A 498 -27.02 19.01 10.96
C VAL A 498 -28.00 19.72 11.89
N PRO A 499 -28.88 19.04 12.64
CA PRO A 499 -29.63 19.64 13.73
C PRO A 499 -28.68 20.12 14.84
N ALA A 500 -29.09 21.08 15.66
CA ALA A 500 -28.31 21.60 16.78
C ALA A 500 -28.13 20.56 17.91
N SER A 501 -29.08 19.65 18.04
CA SER A 501 -29.07 18.58 19.05
C SER A 501 -29.74 17.31 18.54
N VAL A 502 -29.48 16.21 19.22
CA VAL A 502 -30.13 14.91 19.01
C VAL A 502 -30.32 14.20 20.36
N THR A 503 -31.43 13.52 20.54
CA THR A 503 -31.65 12.64 21.70
C THR A 503 -31.16 11.23 21.37
N VAL A 504 -30.45 10.58 22.27
CA VAL A 504 -29.98 9.19 22.19
C VAL A 504 -30.84 8.35 23.15
N PRO A 505 -31.39 7.22 22.71
CA PRO A 505 -31.43 6.67 21.36
C PRO A 505 -32.17 7.53 20.34
N GLY A 506 -31.70 7.60 19.08
CA GLY A 506 -32.37 8.42 18.08
C GLY A 506 -31.64 8.44 16.73
N ARG A 507 -31.99 9.39 15.89
CA ARG A 507 -31.45 9.52 14.55
C ARG A 507 -31.08 10.98 14.26
N LEU A 508 -29.93 11.15 13.63
CA LEU A 508 -29.43 12.43 13.17
C LEU A 508 -29.26 12.37 11.65
N THR A 509 -29.61 13.45 10.96
CA THR A 509 -29.45 13.57 9.50
C THR A 509 -28.41 14.62 9.17
N LEU A 510 -27.36 14.21 8.45
CA LEU A 510 -26.41 15.10 7.80
C LEU A 510 -26.93 15.37 6.37
N ARG A 511 -27.20 16.63 6.06
CA ARG A 511 -27.68 17.07 4.74
C ARG A 511 -26.60 17.85 4.01
N ALA A 512 -26.30 17.47 2.79
CA ALA A 512 -25.39 18.16 1.88
C ALA A 512 -26.18 18.82 0.75
N VAL A 513 -25.96 20.12 0.53
CA VAL A 513 -26.54 20.89 -0.58
C VAL A 513 -25.40 21.37 -1.46
N VAL A 514 -25.40 20.95 -2.72
CA VAL A 514 -24.40 21.33 -3.72
C VAL A 514 -25.01 22.37 -4.66
N SER A 515 -24.48 23.58 -4.68
CA SER A 515 -24.99 24.63 -5.56
C SER A 515 -24.73 24.32 -7.04
N LYS A 516 -25.53 24.90 -7.96
CA LYS A 516 -25.29 24.80 -9.41
C LYS A 516 -23.94 25.37 -9.84
N ARG A 517 -23.38 26.32 -9.06
CA ARG A 517 -22.06 26.97 -9.32
C ARG A 517 -20.91 26.33 -8.54
N ALA A 518 -21.14 25.23 -7.79
CA ALA A 518 -20.10 24.54 -7.08
C ALA A 518 -18.96 24.09 -8.01
N ARG A 519 -17.72 24.19 -7.55
CA ARG A 519 -16.57 23.69 -8.30
C ARG A 519 -16.23 22.25 -7.85
N PRO A 520 -15.74 21.39 -8.76
CA PRO A 520 -15.26 20.08 -8.37
C PRO A 520 -14.21 20.19 -7.26
N ASN A 521 -14.53 19.65 -6.11
CA ASN A 521 -13.67 19.62 -4.91
C ASN A 521 -14.30 18.67 -3.89
N GLU A 522 -13.64 18.44 -2.77
CA GLU A 522 -14.14 17.61 -1.68
C GLU A 522 -14.50 18.44 -0.44
N ALA A 523 -15.40 17.90 0.36
CA ALA A 523 -15.64 18.34 1.72
C ALA A 523 -15.58 17.13 2.66
N THR A 524 -14.81 17.25 3.73
CA THR A 524 -14.64 16.19 4.71
C THR A 524 -14.37 16.77 6.10
N GLY A 525 -14.68 15.99 7.12
CA GLY A 525 -14.56 16.36 8.51
C GLY A 525 -15.38 15.43 9.39
N PHE A 526 -15.87 15.94 10.50
CA PHE A 526 -16.61 15.18 11.50
C PHE A 526 -17.96 15.80 11.84
N VAL A 527 -18.96 14.95 12.00
CA VAL A 527 -20.13 15.25 12.82
C VAL A 527 -19.70 14.99 14.26
N VAL A 528 -19.76 16.00 15.09
CA VAL A 528 -19.31 15.97 16.49
C VAL A 528 -20.52 16.08 17.42
N LEU A 529 -20.63 15.14 18.34
CA LEU A 529 -21.62 15.10 19.39
C LEU A 529 -20.92 15.37 20.73
N THR A 530 -21.48 16.30 21.53
CA THR A 530 -20.91 16.67 22.82
C THR A 530 -21.98 16.63 23.92
N ARG A 531 -21.59 16.11 25.10
CA ARG A 531 -22.42 16.09 26.31
C ARG A 531 -21.50 16.17 27.53
N GLY A 532 -21.56 17.27 28.26
CA GLY A 532 -20.57 17.58 29.27
C GLY A 532 -19.16 17.63 28.69
N SER A 533 -18.23 16.87 29.27
CA SER A 533 -16.86 16.71 28.77
C SER A 533 -16.74 15.64 27.67
N ALA A 534 -17.76 14.82 27.46
CA ALA A 534 -17.73 13.75 26.51
C ALA A 534 -17.88 14.25 25.07
N THR A 535 -17.00 13.82 24.19
CA THR A 535 -17.05 14.12 22.76
C THR A 535 -17.04 12.83 21.97
N ARG A 536 -17.92 12.71 20.97
CA ARG A 536 -17.97 11.60 19.99
C ARG A 536 -17.94 12.16 18.60
N ARG A 537 -17.19 11.56 17.70
CA ARG A 537 -16.99 12.07 16.33
C ARG A 537 -17.25 11.00 15.28
N PHE A 538 -17.98 11.37 14.24
CA PHE A 538 -18.30 10.50 13.11
C PHE A 538 -17.79 11.14 11.82
N PRO A 539 -16.86 10.49 11.11
CA PRO A 539 -16.27 11.04 9.90
C PRO A 539 -17.28 11.11 8.76
N TYR A 540 -17.20 12.18 7.96
CA TYR A 540 -17.96 12.31 6.70
C TYR A 540 -17.05 12.71 5.55
N TRP A 541 -17.49 12.35 4.33
CA TRP A 541 -16.83 12.72 3.10
C TRP A 541 -17.82 12.85 1.95
N LEU A 542 -17.57 13.80 1.07
CA LEU A 542 -18.20 13.95 -0.22
C LEU A 542 -17.25 14.60 -1.23
N ARG A 543 -17.51 14.36 -2.51
CA ARG A 543 -16.89 15.11 -3.60
C ARG A 543 -17.96 15.68 -4.54
N VAL A 544 -17.79 16.95 -4.92
CA VAL A 544 -18.49 17.53 -6.05
C VAL A 544 -17.85 16.98 -7.33
N ALA A 545 -18.60 16.19 -8.09
CA ALA A 545 -18.10 15.50 -9.26
C ALA A 545 -17.68 16.45 -10.38
N SER A 546 -16.61 16.11 -11.08
CA SER A 546 -16.26 16.69 -12.36
C SER A 546 -16.95 15.91 -13.48
N THR A 547 -17.41 16.61 -14.51
CA THR A 547 -18.16 16.04 -15.64
C THR A 547 -17.64 16.55 -16.99
N ARG A 548 -16.39 16.94 -17.07
CA ARG A 548 -15.78 17.46 -18.31
C ARG A 548 -15.76 16.40 -19.40
N LEU A 549 -15.45 15.17 -19.04
CA LEU A 549 -15.41 14.02 -19.95
C LEU A 549 -16.78 13.74 -20.57
N ALA A 550 -17.89 14.05 -19.87
CA ALA A 550 -19.25 13.84 -20.38
C ALA A 550 -19.55 14.67 -21.65
N THR A 551 -18.84 15.78 -21.84
CA THR A 551 -18.98 16.65 -23.03
C THR A 551 -17.97 16.34 -24.13
N GLU A 552 -17.16 15.30 -23.97
CA GLU A 552 -16.18 14.85 -24.94
C GLU A 552 -16.80 13.96 -26.01
N GLY A 553 -16.45 14.22 -27.28
CA GLY A 553 -16.83 13.31 -28.37
C GLY A 553 -16.11 11.97 -28.22
N HIS A 554 -16.80 10.85 -28.47
CA HIS A 554 -16.24 9.52 -28.32
C HIS A 554 -16.48 8.63 -29.54
N THR A 555 -15.56 7.68 -29.76
CA THR A 555 -15.67 6.62 -30.77
C THR A 555 -16.15 5.34 -30.10
N LEU A 556 -17.13 4.65 -30.71
CA LEU A 556 -17.64 3.39 -30.16
C LEU A 556 -16.70 2.21 -30.47
N LEU A 557 -16.40 1.40 -29.47
CA LEU A 557 -15.76 0.11 -29.61
C LEU A 557 -16.83 -0.99 -29.53
N LEU A 558 -17.12 -1.61 -30.65
CA LEU A 558 -18.18 -2.62 -30.75
C LEU A 558 -17.67 -4.04 -30.55
N ARG A 559 -16.39 -4.30 -30.83
CA ARG A 559 -15.76 -5.64 -30.77
C ARG A 559 -14.33 -5.53 -30.24
N PRO A 560 -13.78 -6.59 -29.60
CA PRO A 560 -12.35 -6.69 -29.35
C PRO A 560 -11.54 -6.59 -30.65
N GLY A 561 -10.34 -6.04 -30.59
CA GLY A 561 -9.48 -5.92 -31.76
C GLY A 561 -8.44 -4.81 -31.67
N VAL A 562 -7.75 -4.55 -32.78
CA VAL A 562 -6.76 -3.47 -32.90
C VAL A 562 -7.40 -2.24 -33.53
N TYR A 563 -7.27 -1.12 -32.84
CA TYR A 563 -7.81 0.16 -33.26
C TYR A 563 -6.69 1.20 -33.44
N ARG A 564 -7.03 2.25 -34.19
CA ARG A 564 -6.17 3.42 -34.40
C ARG A 564 -6.86 4.66 -33.80
N GLY A 565 -6.05 5.54 -33.25
CA GLY A 565 -6.48 6.86 -32.76
C GLY A 565 -5.45 7.92 -33.13
N ASN A 566 -5.85 9.18 -32.90
CA ASN A 566 -4.99 10.34 -33.08
C ASN A 566 -5.42 11.44 -32.10
N THR A 567 -4.51 11.82 -31.21
CA THR A 567 -4.77 12.90 -30.24
C THR A 567 -4.44 14.29 -30.77
N ARG A 568 -3.77 14.40 -31.94
CA ARG A 568 -3.46 15.70 -32.56
C ARG A 568 -4.76 16.42 -32.95
N GLY A 569 -4.85 17.69 -32.59
CA GLY A 569 -6.06 18.52 -32.88
C GLY A 569 -7.25 18.24 -31.97
N ARG A 570 -7.14 17.32 -31.00
CA ARG A 570 -8.18 17.02 -30.02
C ARG A 570 -8.14 18.00 -28.83
N PRO A 571 -9.25 18.15 -28.11
CA PRO A 571 -9.30 18.93 -26.88
C PRO A 571 -8.34 18.37 -25.81
N ALA A 572 -7.97 19.20 -24.83
CA ALA A 572 -7.28 18.87 -23.60
C ALA A 572 -8.16 19.30 -22.42
N ARG A 573 -9.22 18.56 -22.13
CA ARG A 573 -10.27 18.93 -21.17
C ARG A 573 -10.05 18.33 -19.79
N VAL A 574 -9.50 17.10 -19.75
CA VAL A 574 -9.32 16.35 -18.52
C VAL A 574 -7.85 16.03 -18.33
N SER A 575 -7.28 16.48 -17.24
CA SER A 575 -5.88 16.19 -16.91
C SER A 575 -5.73 15.22 -15.73
N ALA A 576 -6.84 14.77 -15.15
CA ALA A 576 -6.87 13.86 -14.01
C ALA A 576 -8.14 13.03 -14.03
N TYR A 577 -7.98 11.72 -13.90
CA TYR A 577 -9.05 10.72 -14.04
C TYR A 577 -9.40 10.01 -12.75
N ARG A 578 -8.76 10.36 -11.68
CA ARG A 578 -9.06 9.92 -10.33
C ARG A 578 -8.84 11.07 -9.35
N TYR A 579 -9.71 11.18 -8.42
CA TYR A 579 -9.62 12.23 -7.41
C TYR A 579 -9.18 11.67 -6.05
N PRO A 580 -8.36 12.43 -5.35
CA PRO A 580 -7.49 13.47 -5.84
C PRO A 580 -6.33 12.88 -6.65
N SER A 581 -5.88 13.57 -7.68
CA SER A 581 -4.69 13.17 -8.41
C SER A 581 -3.46 13.41 -7.57
N ALA A 582 -2.68 12.39 -7.28
CA ALA A 582 -1.36 12.55 -6.70
C ALA A 582 -0.33 12.87 -7.79
N PRO A 583 0.49 13.90 -7.63
CA PRO A 583 1.61 14.12 -8.54
C PRO A 583 2.67 13.03 -8.32
N GLY A 584 3.12 12.40 -9.39
CA GLY A 584 4.27 11.50 -9.37
C GLY A 584 4.02 10.04 -9.02
N GLY A 585 2.78 9.60 -8.85
CA GLY A 585 2.48 8.19 -8.63
C GLY A 585 2.71 7.28 -9.84
N LEU A 586 2.64 5.98 -9.67
CA LEU A 586 2.89 4.89 -10.65
C LEU A 586 1.98 4.93 -11.90
N GLY A 587 1.70 6.10 -12.45
CA GLY A 587 0.89 6.30 -13.65
C GLY A 587 -0.62 6.33 -13.41
N VAL A 588 -1.14 5.84 -12.28
CA VAL A 588 -2.57 5.80 -11.99
C VAL A 588 -3.13 7.20 -11.72
N THR A 589 -2.35 8.07 -11.09
CA THR A 589 -2.76 9.41 -10.66
C THR A 589 -2.00 10.52 -11.37
N GLN A 590 -1.14 10.19 -12.33
CA GLN A 590 -0.36 11.17 -13.06
C GLN A 590 -1.27 12.14 -13.83
N ARG A 591 -0.98 13.44 -13.73
CA ARG A 591 -1.64 14.44 -14.56
C ARG A 591 -1.09 14.40 -15.98
N LEU A 592 -2.00 14.42 -16.94
CA LEU A 592 -1.73 14.39 -18.37
C LEU A 592 -2.46 15.57 -19.01
N PRO A 593 -1.85 16.78 -19.05
CA PRO A 593 -2.54 18.00 -19.52
C PRO A 593 -2.58 18.16 -21.03
N GLY A 594 -2.15 17.16 -21.78
CA GLY A 594 -2.22 17.17 -23.25
C GLY A 594 -3.57 16.76 -23.79
N PRO A 595 -3.72 16.75 -25.11
CA PRO A 595 -4.94 16.31 -25.77
C PRO A 595 -5.26 14.83 -25.53
N GLU A 596 -6.55 14.53 -25.41
CA GLU A 596 -7.08 13.18 -25.21
C GLU A 596 -8.01 12.75 -26.35
N GLN A 597 -8.16 11.43 -26.52
CA GLN A 597 -9.18 10.80 -27.35
C GLN A 597 -9.94 9.73 -26.56
N VAL A 598 -11.27 9.79 -26.63
CA VAL A 598 -12.17 8.91 -25.88
C VAL A 598 -12.74 7.84 -26.79
N PHE A 599 -12.69 6.60 -26.33
CA PHE A 599 -13.38 5.45 -26.91
C PHE A 599 -14.35 4.89 -25.89
N ARG A 600 -15.57 4.61 -26.29
CA ARG A 600 -16.64 4.12 -25.41
C ARG A 600 -17.01 2.69 -25.76
N PHE A 601 -17.22 1.86 -24.75
CA PHE A 601 -17.71 0.49 -24.92
C PHE A 601 -18.74 0.13 -23.85
N ARG A 602 -19.51 -0.92 -24.12
CA ARG A 602 -20.54 -1.42 -23.20
C ARG A 602 -20.23 -2.84 -22.76
N ILE A 603 -20.30 -3.06 -21.45
CA ILE A 603 -20.30 -4.38 -20.84
C ILE A 603 -21.76 -4.75 -20.54
N ARG A 604 -22.27 -5.85 -21.11
CA ARG A 604 -23.67 -6.25 -21.03
C ARG A 604 -23.93 -7.33 -19.96
N GLY A 605 -22.94 -8.11 -19.59
CA GLY A 605 -23.06 -9.24 -18.67
C GLY A 605 -21.85 -9.42 -17.78
N ARG A 606 -21.78 -10.57 -17.13
CA ARG A 606 -20.62 -10.94 -16.32
C ARG A 606 -19.48 -11.36 -17.23
N ILE A 607 -18.33 -10.73 -17.09
CA ILE A 607 -17.10 -11.03 -17.81
C ILE A 607 -15.94 -11.07 -16.82
N ALA A 608 -14.88 -11.79 -17.17
CA ALA A 608 -13.69 -11.88 -16.32
C ALA A 608 -12.93 -10.56 -16.28
N ASN A 609 -12.75 -9.91 -17.45
CA ASN A 609 -11.90 -8.74 -17.58
C ASN A 609 -12.20 -7.93 -18.85
N ALA A 610 -11.74 -6.69 -18.90
CA ALA A 610 -11.69 -5.87 -20.11
C ALA A 610 -10.54 -4.87 -20.00
N GLY A 611 -9.98 -4.44 -21.13
CA GLY A 611 -8.91 -3.45 -21.10
C GLY A 611 -8.38 -3.09 -22.45
N ALA A 612 -7.31 -2.30 -22.45
CA ALA A 612 -6.58 -1.92 -23.65
C ALA A 612 -5.08 -1.83 -23.39
N VAL A 613 -4.29 -2.17 -24.40
CA VAL A 613 -2.83 -2.00 -24.43
C VAL A 613 -2.44 -1.14 -25.62
N VAL A 614 -1.56 -0.17 -25.40
CA VAL A 614 -1.00 0.68 -26.44
C VAL A 614 0.08 -0.10 -27.18
N LEU A 615 -0.09 -0.25 -28.47
CA LEU A 615 0.86 -0.95 -29.35
C LEU A 615 1.89 0.01 -29.95
N SER A 616 1.51 1.28 -30.16
CA SER A 616 2.40 2.33 -30.63
C SER A 616 1.82 3.71 -30.35
N GLY A 617 2.68 4.72 -30.22
CA GLY A 617 2.31 6.10 -29.92
C GLY A 617 2.61 6.49 -28.46
N SER A 618 2.60 7.80 -28.19
CA SER A 618 2.94 8.39 -26.89
C SER A 618 1.70 8.77 -26.10
N VAL A 619 0.83 7.79 -25.86
CA VAL A 619 -0.41 7.98 -25.11
C VAL A 619 -0.45 7.08 -23.87
N SER A 620 -1.14 7.56 -22.85
CA SER A 620 -1.39 6.81 -21.60
C SER A 620 -2.88 6.45 -21.53
N PRO A 621 -3.24 5.16 -21.46
CA PRO A 621 -4.62 4.74 -21.39
C PRO A 621 -5.19 4.94 -19.98
N ARG A 622 -6.47 5.29 -19.89
CA ARG A 622 -7.26 5.38 -18.66
C ARG A 622 -8.60 4.66 -18.87
N LEU A 623 -9.13 4.07 -17.84
CA LEU A 623 -10.43 3.40 -17.86
C LEU A 623 -11.32 3.97 -16.74
N VAL A 624 -12.41 4.60 -17.14
CA VAL A 624 -13.37 5.22 -16.22
C VAL A 624 -14.80 4.82 -16.58
N GLN A 625 -15.74 5.04 -15.66
CA GLN A 625 -17.16 4.97 -16.01
C GLN A 625 -17.47 6.07 -17.03
N ALA A 626 -18.32 5.77 -17.99
CA ALA A 626 -18.59 6.66 -19.11
C ALA A 626 -19.00 8.08 -18.66
N GLY A 627 -18.29 9.07 -19.20
CA GLY A 627 -18.53 10.48 -18.93
C GLY A 627 -18.09 10.98 -17.54
N SER A 628 -17.33 10.20 -16.76
CA SER A 628 -16.97 10.58 -15.39
C SER A 628 -15.47 10.34 -15.11
N GLU A 629 -14.68 11.40 -15.22
CA GLU A 629 -13.25 11.34 -14.89
C GLU A 629 -12.94 11.02 -13.42
N ASP A 630 -13.87 11.28 -12.52
CA ASP A 630 -13.73 10.97 -11.09
C ASP A 630 -14.10 9.52 -10.74
N ARG A 631 -14.64 8.75 -11.68
CA ARG A 631 -15.06 7.36 -11.49
C ARG A 631 -14.08 6.40 -12.18
N LEU A 632 -12.95 6.21 -11.58
CA LEU A 632 -12.00 5.19 -12.02
C LEU A 632 -12.72 3.82 -12.07
N ALA A 633 -12.53 3.08 -13.16
CA ALA A 633 -13.12 1.77 -13.36
C ALA A 633 -12.08 0.66 -13.53
N GLY A 634 -10.82 1.02 -13.81
CA GLY A 634 -9.72 0.08 -13.94
C GLY A 634 -8.38 0.75 -13.71
N TYR A 635 -7.37 -0.07 -13.46
CA TYR A 635 -6.02 0.39 -13.18
C TYR A 635 -5.16 0.42 -14.43
N THR A 636 -4.30 1.42 -14.55
CA THR A 636 -3.12 1.35 -15.41
C THR A 636 -2.18 0.29 -14.85
N ALA A 637 -1.16 -0.12 -15.62
CA ALA A 637 -0.24 -1.18 -15.22
C ALA A 637 -0.14 -1.35 -13.71
N LEU A 638 -0.53 -2.51 -13.22
CA LEU A 638 -0.41 -2.83 -11.79
C LEU A 638 1.06 -2.85 -11.40
N PRO A 639 1.39 -2.47 -10.17
CA PRO A 639 2.73 -2.69 -9.64
C PRO A 639 3.05 -4.17 -9.76
N ILE A 640 4.19 -4.47 -10.32
CA ILE A 640 4.65 -5.81 -10.72
C ILE A 640 4.81 -6.77 -9.54
N ARG A 641 4.82 -6.29 -8.32
CA ARG A 641 4.82 -7.13 -7.10
C ARG A 641 3.72 -8.18 -7.07
N LEU A 642 2.75 -8.05 -7.94
CA LEU A 642 1.59 -8.93 -8.03
C LEU A 642 1.67 -9.96 -9.16
N ASN A 643 2.70 -9.94 -10.00
CA ASN A 643 2.95 -10.98 -10.98
C ASN A 643 4.15 -11.82 -10.57
N THR A 644 3.89 -12.96 -9.97
CA THR A 644 4.88 -13.94 -9.50
C THR A 644 5.80 -14.48 -10.59
N TYR A 645 5.48 -14.22 -11.86
CA TYR A 645 6.24 -14.72 -13.01
C TYR A 645 7.20 -13.68 -13.58
N GLN A 646 7.15 -12.45 -13.14
CA GLN A 646 8.09 -11.42 -13.57
C GLN A 646 9.21 -11.22 -12.54
N PRO A 647 10.43 -11.70 -12.84
CA PRO A 647 11.57 -11.52 -11.94
C PRO A 647 12.14 -10.09 -11.93
N SER A 648 11.61 -9.15 -12.75
CA SER A 648 12.12 -7.78 -12.82
C SER A 648 11.10 -6.76 -13.27
N PHE A 649 11.16 -5.60 -12.66
CA PHE A 649 10.28 -4.43 -12.75
C PHE A 649 10.41 -3.59 -14.02
N PHE A 650 11.14 -3.99 -15.03
CA PHE A 650 11.54 -3.14 -16.13
C PHE A 650 10.67 -3.37 -17.36
N GLY A 651 9.80 -2.44 -17.64
CA GLY A 651 8.99 -2.39 -18.85
C GLY A 651 7.49 -2.40 -18.59
N LEU A 652 6.99 -1.34 -17.96
CA LEU A 652 5.55 -1.12 -17.85
C LEU A 652 4.95 -0.98 -19.26
N VAL A 653 4.29 -2.03 -19.72
CA VAL A 653 3.49 -1.96 -20.94
C VAL A 653 2.38 -0.94 -20.73
N PRO A 654 2.23 0.10 -21.57
CA PRO A 654 1.20 1.12 -21.40
C PRO A 654 -0.18 0.50 -21.67
N ALA A 655 -0.78 -0.02 -20.62
CA ALA A 655 -2.04 -0.74 -20.64
C ALA A 655 -2.93 -0.30 -19.48
N VAL A 656 -4.22 -0.51 -19.62
CA VAL A 656 -5.22 -0.36 -18.56
C VAL A 656 -6.17 -1.54 -18.61
N GLY A 657 -6.55 -2.04 -17.45
CA GLY A 657 -7.47 -3.17 -17.36
C GLY A 657 -8.34 -3.09 -16.11
N VAL A 658 -9.45 -3.82 -16.18
CA VAL A 658 -10.39 -4.00 -15.07
C VAL A 658 -10.73 -5.47 -14.94
N PHE A 659 -10.69 -5.97 -13.72
CA PHE A 659 -11.05 -7.33 -13.35
C PHE A 659 -12.51 -7.38 -12.91
N ARG A 660 -13.28 -8.35 -13.40
CA ARG A 660 -14.70 -8.55 -13.10
C ARG A 660 -15.54 -7.25 -13.10
N PRO A 661 -15.52 -6.43 -14.17
CA PRO A 661 -16.23 -5.16 -14.20
C PRO A 661 -17.75 -5.35 -14.10
N ALA A 662 -18.43 -4.36 -13.53
CA ALA A 662 -19.90 -4.34 -13.54
C ALA A 662 -20.45 -4.12 -14.95
N PRO A 663 -21.64 -4.63 -15.29
CA PRO A 663 -22.34 -4.20 -16.50
C PRO A 663 -22.52 -2.68 -16.52
N GLY A 664 -22.32 -2.05 -17.68
CA GLY A 664 -22.39 -0.59 -17.82
C GLY A 664 -21.66 -0.05 -19.03
N LEU A 665 -21.63 1.28 -19.12
CA LEU A 665 -20.83 2.01 -20.12
C LEU A 665 -19.51 2.45 -19.52
N TYR A 666 -18.45 2.31 -20.30
CA TYR A 666 -17.09 2.66 -19.91
C TYR A 666 -16.41 3.50 -20.99
N ASP A 667 -15.56 4.41 -20.57
CA ASP A 667 -14.70 5.20 -21.44
C ASP A 667 -13.23 4.77 -21.27
N LEU A 668 -12.61 4.34 -22.38
CA LEU A 668 -11.18 4.25 -22.55
C LEU A 668 -10.70 5.61 -23.06
N VAL A 669 -9.88 6.27 -22.26
CA VAL A 669 -9.32 7.57 -22.59
C VAL A 669 -7.84 7.41 -22.86
N PHE A 670 -7.39 7.83 -24.03
CA PHE A 670 -5.97 7.86 -24.41
C PHE A 670 -5.49 9.30 -24.32
N ASP A 671 -4.67 9.55 -23.30
CA ASP A 671 -4.27 10.86 -22.89
C ASP A 671 -2.78 11.11 -23.16
N THR A 672 -2.35 12.35 -23.29
CA THR A 672 -0.97 12.74 -23.58
C THR A 672 -0.39 13.65 -22.51
N ARG A 673 0.94 13.61 -22.34
CA ARG A 673 1.64 14.46 -21.36
C ARG A 673 1.62 15.94 -21.74
N SER A 674 1.50 16.25 -23.03
CA SER A 674 1.51 17.62 -23.54
C SER A 674 0.96 17.69 -24.97
N ARG A 675 0.68 18.89 -25.47
CA ARG A 675 0.31 19.11 -26.88
C ARG A 675 1.38 18.63 -27.87
N ARG A 676 2.68 18.71 -27.48
CA ARG A 676 3.80 18.24 -28.31
C ARG A 676 3.83 16.71 -28.43
N ALA A 677 3.36 16.01 -27.43
CA ALA A 677 3.29 14.56 -27.44
C ALA A 677 2.05 14.01 -28.19
N ALA A 678 1.17 14.90 -28.66
CA ALA A 678 -0.03 14.51 -29.38
C ALA A 678 0.30 13.97 -30.78
N GLY A 679 -0.32 12.85 -31.13
CA GLY A 679 -0.07 12.20 -32.42
C GLY A 679 -0.92 10.95 -32.62
N PRO A 680 -0.65 10.23 -33.72
CA PRO A 680 -1.31 8.96 -33.99
C PRO A 680 -0.83 7.88 -33.03
N PHE A 681 -1.73 6.95 -32.72
CA PHE A 681 -1.44 5.78 -31.88
C PHE A 681 -2.25 4.57 -32.36
N ARG A 682 -1.81 3.39 -31.90
CA ARG A 682 -2.51 2.13 -32.09
C ARG A 682 -2.65 1.44 -30.74
N PHE A 683 -3.78 0.79 -30.53
CA PHE A 683 -4.02 0.03 -29.31
C PHE A 683 -4.82 -1.24 -29.63
N ARG A 684 -4.66 -2.24 -28.77
CA ARG A 684 -5.49 -3.44 -28.75
C ARG A 684 -6.49 -3.33 -27.62
N PHE A 685 -7.76 -3.55 -27.92
CA PHE A 685 -8.87 -3.63 -26.98
C PHE A 685 -9.31 -5.06 -26.81
N TRP A 686 -9.51 -5.48 -25.57
CA TRP A 686 -10.00 -6.83 -25.25
C TRP A 686 -11.20 -6.78 -24.30
N VAL A 687 -12.02 -7.85 -24.32
CA VAL A 687 -13.12 -8.12 -23.41
C VAL A 687 -13.15 -9.62 -23.17
N ASN A 688 -13.18 -10.01 -21.89
CA ASN A 688 -13.29 -11.39 -21.44
C ASN A 688 -12.17 -12.29 -21.98
N ASP A 689 -10.93 -11.85 -21.87
CA ASP A 689 -9.76 -12.64 -22.25
C ASP A 689 -9.40 -13.59 -21.09
N VAL A 690 -9.65 -14.88 -21.31
CA VAL A 690 -9.44 -15.98 -20.36
C VAL A 690 -8.62 -17.13 -20.97
N THR A 691 -7.91 -16.85 -22.04
CA THR A 691 -7.13 -17.85 -22.75
C THR A 691 -5.64 -17.49 -22.77
N PRO A 692 -4.76 -18.39 -22.29
CA PRO A 692 -3.33 -18.13 -22.27
C PRO A 692 -2.75 -18.09 -23.70
N PRO A 693 -1.57 -17.44 -23.87
CA PRO A 693 -0.85 -17.47 -25.13
C PRO A 693 -0.60 -18.90 -25.65
N SER A 694 -0.66 -19.06 -26.94
CA SER A 694 -0.22 -20.31 -27.61
C SER A 694 1.29 -20.25 -27.78
N VAL A 695 1.99 -21.28 -27.31
CA VAL A 695 3.45 -21.40 -27.37
C VAL A 695 3.84 -22.69 -28.08
N ARG A 696 4.72 -22.59 -29.08
CA ARG A 696 5.26 -23.76 -29.82
C ARG A 696 6.76 -23.58 -30.07
N LEU A 697 7.57 -24.54 -29.62
CA LEU A 697 8.97 -24.61 -29.98
C LEU A 697 9.11 -24.97 -31.47
N VAL A 698 9.80 -24.11 -32.24
CA VAL A 698 10.04 -24.27 -33.67
C VAL A 698 11.38 -24.96 -33.90
N THR A 699 12.43 -24.51 -33.25
CA THR A 699 13.79 -25.03 -33.42
C THR A 699 14.06 -26.14 -32.40
N ARG A 700 14.24 -27.35 -32.88
CA ARG A 700 14.49 -28.54 -32.05
C ARG A 700 15.97 -28.94 -31.94
N SER A 701 16.83 -28.27 -32.71
CA SER A 701 18.27 -28.56 -32.72
C SER A 701 19.04 -27.26 -33.03
N VAL A 702 20.06 -26.98 -32.25
CA VAL A 702 20.91 -25.79 -32.35
C VAL A 702 22.38 -26.13 -32.14
N ARG A 703 23.28 -25.25 -32.59
CA ARG A 703 24.72 -25.28 -32.24
C ARG A 703 24.95 -24.76 -30.83
N PRO A 704 26.08 -25.08 -30.16
CA PRO A 704 26.47 -24.43 -28.91
C PRO A 704 26.40 -22.88 -29.04
N GLY A 705 25.85 -22.18 -28.04
CA GLY A 705 25.66 -20.74 -28.08
C GLY A 705 24.54 -20.22 -28.99
N GLY A 706 23.86 -21.13 -29.71
CA GLY A 706 22.77 -20.76 -30.60
C GLY A 706 21.49 -20.29 -29.89
N LYS A 707 20.44 -20.09 -30.68
CA LYS A 707 19.15 -19.64 -30.20
C LYS A 707 18.04 -20.60 -30.51
N LEU A 708 17.19 -20.87 -29.54
CA LEU A 708 15.92 -21.57 -29.76
C LEU A 708 14.87 -20.53 -30.20
N VAL A 709 14.11 -20.90 -31.22
CA VAL A 709 13.00 -20.10 -31.74
C VAL A 709 11.68 -20.71 -31.32
N LEU A 710 10.83 -19.89 -30.74
CA LEU A 710 9.46 -20.24 -30.37
C LEU A 710 8.48 -19.33 -31.12
N ARG A 711 7.37 -19.88 -31.55
CA ARG A 711 6.20 -19.11 -31.97
C ARG A 711 5.32 -18.87 -30.73
N VAL A 712 5.05 -17.59 -30.43
CA VAL A 712 4.23 -17.20 -29.29
C VAL A 712 3.15 -16.24 -29.79
N THR A 713 1.89 -16.63 -29.64
CA THR A 713 0.75 -15.85 -30.15
C THR A 713 -0.34 -15.77 -29.09
N ASP A 714 -0.98 -14.64 -29.03
CA ASP A 714 -2.20 -14.43 -28.26
C ASP A 714 -3.22 -13.61 -29.09
N ARG A 715 -4.49 -14.05 -29.07
CA ARG A 715 -5.59 -13.41 -29.81
C ARG A 715 -6.38 -12.43 -28.97
N GLY A 716 -6.29 -12.54 -27.63
CA GLY A 716 -6.98 -11.67 -26.69
C GLY A 716 -6.26 -10.37 -26.43
N SER A 717 -5.73 -10.20 -25.25
CA SER A 717 -5.02 -8.96 -24.83
C SER A 717 -3.65 -8.80 -25.47
N GLY A 718 -3.09 -9.87 -26.03
CA GLY A 718 -1.78 -9.93 -26.66
C GLY A 718 -0.69 -10.43 -25.71
N VAL A 719 0.38 -10.97 -26.28
CA VAL A 719 1.52 -11.45 -25.49
C VAL A 719 2.18 -10.30 -24.75
N ASP A 720 2.36 -10.46 -23.45
CA ASP A 720 3.19 -9.55 -22.66
C ASP A 720 4.65 -9.95 -22.80
N TRP A 721 5.41 -9.17 -23.57
CA TRP A 721 6.82 -9.44 -23.81
C TRP A 721 7.68 -9.36 -22.54
N SER A 722 7.24 -8.61 -21.54
CA SER A 722 7.93 -8.45 -20.26
C SER A 722 7.71 -9.64 -19.31
N ALA A 723 6.70 -10.49 -19.59
CA ALA A 723 6.35 -11.67 -18.81
C ALA A 723 6.80 -12.99 -19.46
N LEU A 724 7.74 -12.93 -20.42
CA LEU A 724 8.30 -14.14 -21.05
C LEU A 724 9.51 -14.63 -20.25
N LEU A 725 9.45 -15.86 -19.76
CA LEU A 725 10.51 -16.50 -19.00
C LEU A 725 10.98 -17.79 -19.68
N ALA A 726 12.27 -18.06 -19.59
CA ALA A 726 12.84 -19.31 -20.06
C ALA A 726 13.91 -19.83 -19.12
N THR A 727 13.92 -21.14 -18.88
CA THR A 727 15.05 -21.84 -18.30
C THR A 727 15.49 -22.97 -19.23
N VAL A 728 16.80 -23.23 -19.25
CA VAL A 728 17.37 -24.42 -19.90
C VAL A 728 18.09 -25.21 -18.83
N ASP A 729 17.69 -26.46 -18.64
CA ASP A 729 18.17 -27.37 -17.60
C ASP A 729 18.12 -26.71 -16.21
N GLY A 730 17.00 -26.00 -15.91
CA GLY A 730 16.80 -25.25 -14.68
C GLY A 730 17.46 -23.86 -14.64
N SER A 731 18.43 -23.57 -15.51
CA SER A 731 19.15 -22.28 -15.50
C SER A 731 18.41 -21.21 -16.30
N PRO A 732 18.17 -19.99 -15.74
CA PRO A 732 17.50 -18.89 -16.44
C PRO A 732 18.22 -18.49 -17.74
N ARG A 733 17.44 -18.15 -18.78
CA ARG A 733 17.95 -17.72 -20.08
C ARG A 733 17.27 -16.44 -20.56
N ARG A 734 18.03 -15.61 -21.28
CA ARG A 734 17.50 -14.39 -21.89
C ARG A 734 16.51 -14.71 -22.99
N VAL A 735 15.36 -14.05 -22.95
CA VAL A 735 14.32 -14.11 -23.99
C VAL A 735 14.24 -12.77 -24.71
N VAL A 736 14.18 -12.82 -26.04
CA VAL A 736 13.92 -11.67 -26.91
C VAL A 736 12.65 -11.94 -27.70
N TYR A 737 11.68 -11.03 -27.65
CA TYR A 737 10.41 -11.19 -28.37
C TYR A 737 10.29 -10.20 -29.52
N PHE A 738 9.80 -10.70 -30.65
CA PHE A 738 9.54 -9.95 -31.89
C PHE A 738 8.03 -9.95 -32.17
N PRO A 739 7.30 -8.90 -31.70
CA PRO A 739 5.83 -8.87 -31.78
C PRO A 739 5.29 -8.98 -33.21
N GLY A 740 5.94 -8.32 -34.18
CA GLY A 740 5.54 -8.34 -35.59
C GLY A 740 5.64 -9.74 -36.25
N ALA A 741 6.53 -10.59 -35.76
CA ALA A 741 6.73 -11.95 -36.21
C ALA A 741 6.08 -13.01 -35.30
N ASN A 742 5.49 -12.62 -34.18
CA ASN A 742 4.98 -13.53 -33.14
C ASN A 742 6.05 -14.56 -32.70
N ARG A 743 7.31 -14.12 -32.58
CA ARG A 743 8.49 -14.97 -32.40
C ARG A 743 9.23 -14.60 -31.12
N ALA A 744 9.55 -15.59 -30.30
CA ALA A 744 10.48 -15.46 -29.19
C ALA A 744 11.78 -16.21 -29.50
N GLU A 745 12.92 -15.65 -29.12
CA GLU A 745 14.24 -16.26 -29.18
C GLU A 745 14.79 -16.42 -27.78
N VAL A 746 15.25 -17.64 -27.47
CA VAL A 746 15.89 -17.97 -26.19
C VAL A 746 17.37 -18.29 -26.43
N GLN A 747 18.26 -17.58 -25.80
CA GLN A 747 19.69 -17.80 -25.88
C GLN A 747 20.03 -19.08 -25.11
N VAL A 748 20.66 -20.06 -25.76
CA VAL A 748 20.96 -21.35 -25.14
C VAL A 748 22.14 -21.29 -24.19
N GLY A 749 23.12 -20.40 -24.45
CA GLY A 749 24.38 -20.33 -23.71
C GLY A 749 25.38 -21.42 -24.10
N ALA A 750 26.46 -21.51 -23.32
CA ALA A 750 27.48 -22.55 -23.51
C ALA A 750 27.01 -23.85 -22.83
N LEU A 751 26.34 -24.70 -23.60
CA LEU A 751 25.93 -26.05 -23.18
C LEU A 751 26.66 -27.11 -23.99
N GLY A 752 26.92 -28.23 -23.37
CA GLY A 752 27.51 -29.40 -24.04
C GLY A 752 26.60 -29.99 -25.14
N ARG A 753 27.17 -30.84 -26.01
CA ARG A 753 26.37 -31.60 -26.99
C ARG A 753 25.46 -32.59 -26.29
N GLY A 754 24.26 -32.75 -26.78
CA GLY A 754 23.31 -33.67 -26.17
C GLY A 754 21.85 -33.16 -26.17
N ARG A 755 21.02 -33.85 -25.37
CA ARG A 755 19.62 -33.44 -25.11
C ARG A 755 19.57 -32.49 -23.93
N HIS A 756 18.77 -31.44 -24.07
CA HIS A 756 18.53 -30.43 -23.08
C HIS A 756 17.04 -30.13 -22.96
N THR A 757 16.62 -29.63 -21.82
CA THR A 757 15.21 -29.30 -21.54
C THR A 757 15.01 -27.80 -21.46
N LEU A 758 14.15 -27.29 -22.32
CA LEU A 758 13.64 -25.91 -22.25
C LEU A 758 12.34 -25.89 -21.44
N VAL A 759 12.25 -25.07 -20.41
CA VAL A 759 10.96 -24.66 -19.83
C VAL A 759 10.73 -23.21 -20.23
N PHE A 760 9.58 -22.94 -20.85
CA PHE A 760 9.20 -21.62 -21.33
C PHE A 760 7.84 -21.23 -20.79
N THR A 761 7.75 -20.04 -20.20
CA THR A 761 6.51 -19.48 -19.66
C THR A 761 6.17 -18.19 -20.42
N ALA A 762 4.91 -18.06 -20.82
CA ALA A 762 4.36 -16.87 -21.49
C ALA A 762 3.03 -16.47 -20.86
N SER A 763 2.89 -15.21 -20.51
CA SER A 763 1.64 -14.59 -20.08
C SER A 763 1.18 -13.57 -21.11
N ASP A 764 -0.12 -13.29 -21.13
CA ASP A 764 -0.67 -12.17 -21.93
C ASP A 764 -0.71 -10.86 -21.13
N VAL A 765 -1.08 -9.75 -21.77
CA VAL A 765 -1.17 -8.43 -21.12
C VAL A 765 -2.27 -8.40 -20.07
N GLN A 766 -3.33 -9.19 -20.24
CA GLN A 766 -4.41 -9.29 -19.24
C GLN A 766 -3.88 -9.88 -17.93
N GLU A 767 -3.05 -10.90 -17.97
CA GLU A 767 -2.51 -11.54 -16.77
C GLU A 767 -1.67 -10.58 -15.93
N THR A 768 -0.90 -9.70 -16.56
CA THR A 768 -0.15 -8.66 -15.85
C THR A 768 -1.04 -7.63 -15.15
N LYS A 769 -2.36 -7.67 -15.37
CA LYS A 769 -3.38 -6.87 -14.71
C LYS A 769 -4.15 -7.63 -13.65
N ASN A 770 -3.95 -8.94 -13.55
CA ASN A 770 -4.53 -9.76 -12.49
C ASN A 770 -3.64 -9.71 -11.26
N ASN A 771 -4.27 -9.63 -10.10
CA ASN A 771 -3.61 -9.69 -8.80
C ASN A 771 -3.63 -11.12 -8.24
N GLU A 772 -3.96 -12.10 -9.07
CA GLU A 772 -3.98 -13.48 -8.63
C GLU A 772 -2.57 -14.04 -8.63
N ASN A 773 -2.15 -14.52 -7.49
CA ASN A 773 -0.83 -15.07 -7.25
C ASN A 773 -0.85 -16.59 -7.41
N GLY A 774 0.25 -17.14 -7.86
CA GLY A 774 0.47 -18.54 -7.94
C GLY A 774 0.40 -19.13 -9.35
N ALA A 775 1.50 -19.80 -9.68
CA ALA A 775 1.77 -20.42 -10.97
C ALA A 775 0.69 -21.37 -11.46
N ALA A 776 0.01 -22.05 -10.54
CA ALA A 776 -0.99 -23.06 -10.87
C ALA A 776 -2.39 -22.48 -11.14
N THR A 777 -2.62 -21.21 -10.81
CA THR A 777 -3.96 -20.60 -10.82
C THR A 777 -4.13 -19.49 -11.85
N LEU A 778 -3.06 -19.10 -12.55
CA LEU A 778 -3.13 -18.05 -13.56
C LEU A 778 -3.73 -18.60 -14.87
N PRO A 779 -4.95 -18.19 -15.25
CA PRO A 779 -5.62 -18.74 -16.43
C PRO A 779 -4.95 -18.31 -17.74
N ASN A 780 -4.30 -17.15 -17.75
CA ASN A 780 -3.71 -16.53 -18.94
C ASN A 780 -2.18 -16.69 -19.01
N THR A 781 -1.65 -17.70 -18.34
CA THR A 781 -0.23 -18.08 -18.41
C THR A 781 -0.09 -19.49 -18.98
N ARG A 782 0.78 -19.64 -19.98
CA ARG A 782 1.16 -20.92 -20.58
C ARG A 782 2.58 -21.28 -20.20
N ARG A 783 2.77 -22.44 -19.59
CA ARG A 783 4.07 -23.03 -19.35
C ARG A 783 4.20 -24.28 -20.22
N ILE A 784 5.31 -24.40 -20.95
CA ILE A 784 5.67 -25.61 -21.73
C ILE A 784 7.01 -26.14 -21.26
N SER A 785 7.17 -27.46 -21.31
CA SER A 785 8.46 -28.12 -21.22
C SER A 785 8.71 -28.82 -22.54
N ALA A 786 9.88 -28.63 -23.15
CA ALA A 786 10.21 -29.20 -24.45
C ALA A 786 11.69 -29.57 -24.49
N THR A 787 11.98 -30.73 -25.09
CA THR A 787 13.37 -31.16 -25.32
C THR A 787 13.89 -30.64 -26.65
N PHE A 788 15.18 -30.30 -26.70
CA PHE A 788 15.92 -29.93 -27.89
C PHE A 788 17.32 -30.55 -27.85
N ARG A 789 18.05 -30.51 -28.95
CA ARG A 789 19.40 -31.10 -29.05
C ARG A 789 20.43 -30.02 -29.42
N ILE A 790 21.56 -30.05 -28.73
CA ILE A 790 22.79 -29.35 -29.17
C ILE A 790 23.61 -30.31 -29.99
N ARG A 791 23.94 -29.86 -31.22
CA ARG A 791 24.74 -30.62 -32.19
C ARG A 791 26.21 -30.34 -32.07
#